data_3f9936e871b24d3a112efffc2434ee70
#
_entry.id   3f9936e871b24d3a112efffc2434ee70
#
_cell.length_a   1.000
_cell.length_b   1.000
_cell.length_c   1.000
_cell.angle_alpha   90.00
_cell.angle_beta   90.00
_cell.angle_gamma   90.00
#
_symmetry.space_group_name_H-M   'P 1'
#
loop_
_entity.id
_entity.type
_entity.pdbx_description
1 polymer ?
#
loop_
_entity_poly.entity_id
_entity_poly.type
_entity_poly.pdbx_seq_one_letter_code
_entity_poly.pdbx_strand_id
1 'polypeptide(L)'
;MFLPFYILDGGFFHYAGDFNSQQISFYRYMNGFIKGMGYPDGLTSVNGHSLPTNTFSWATDLGSGAMNAYSFYLYGSPFFWFSLIFPQHWLPYLMVPLLVLKFAVAGGGAYKYLQRYVQNQNYAVLGACLYAFSGFSVYNVFFNHFVDVVALFPWMLWALDEAIYNKRHGLFAFWVAVNLLNNYFFFAGQVLFLVIYFVCKVSTGECKLTLKLFGHLAVESILGVAMGCLLIWPAFLSLLQNPRTVDLSSGWGFLTYSHVQQYLAILVSWIMPPDSPYMTSVWSEGIIKWTSMSAYLPLCSLAGAMAYWRAQKGDSMKRIVATCAIFALVPVLNSAFYMLNSSYYARWYYMPVLILCAMTIKALEDPEIDLDAPAKGIGWLMLATVVFAIVPVLDSSTGEWSLGVLKNPGQYAAVLGFGLGGLLVYRFICQKWRGKKVFVQRLLAAVLAFSCMFGIVHIGIGKFGQWHTDSDLVEQDTNALKLKEDLPEGDWRVDTYKTHDNLGLWLDKSCLQYFGSTAAPSILSFYPALGVKRDVRSEPDITNYALRGLLSVKYLITTPENQSDFENEADSGWEYYDTLDGYVLYENTNYVPMGFTYDYYVTEETYEDSITTTRSNLLMRALVLSDEDVETYGKYLTELPEENLYDLYYETYVSDCNDRRANACSEFQMTNSGFSAEINLDRDNLVFFAVPYDDGFTAYVNGQEQEVIEVDEGLMAVLCPAGYSVIDFVYEADGLKLSKTVTLIAIPVFVLYVGYFKWSDKKKKRH
;
A
#
# COMPACT_ATOMS: atom_id res chain seq x y z
N MET A 1 -5.77 -4.46 23.56
CA MET A 1 -4.52 -3.98 22.92
C MET A 1 -4.67 -2.52 22.51
N PHE A 2 -5.64 -2.15 21.67
CA PHE A 2 -5.83 -0.78 21.15
C PHE A 2 -6.51 0.19 22.12
N LEU A 3 -7.34 -0.30 23.05
CA LEU A 3 -8.24 0.51 23.89
C LEU A 3 -7.55 1.66 24.65
N PRO A 4 -6.35 1.49 25.26
CA PRO A 4 -5.69 2.60 25.95
C PRO A 4 -5.39 3.78 25.02
N PHE A 5 -4.91 3.52 23.81
CA PHE A 5 -4.55 4.54 22.84
C PHE A 5 -5.78 5.17 22.19
N TYR A 6 -6.81 4.38 21.91
CA TYR A 6 -8.09 4.87 21.42
C TYR A 6 -8.75 5.86 22.39
N ILE A 7 -8.65 5.59 23.70
CA ILE A 7 -9.13 6.53 24.74
C ILE A 7 -8.23 7.76 24.81
N LEU A 8 -6.90 7.58 24.74
CA LEU A 8 -5.93 8.68 24.80
C LEU A 8 -6.13 9.68 23.67
N ASP A 9 -6.41 9.19 22.46
CA ASP A 9 -6.61 10.01 21.27
C ASP A 9 -8.09 10.49 21.12
N GLY A 10 -8.89 10.41 22.17
CA GLY A 10 -10.29 10.89 22.13
C GLY A 10 -11.21 10.12 21.16
N GLY A 11 -10.87 8.87 20.83
CA GLY A 11 -11.59 8.02 19.88
C GLY A 11 -10.97 7.98 18.47
N PHE A 12 -10.11 8.93 18.12
CA PHE A 12 -9.15 8.76 17.04
C PHE A 12 -8.16 7.65 17.42
N PHE A 13 -7.41 7.15 16.46
CA PHE A 13 -6.28 6.28 16.76
C PHE A 13 -5.16 6.59 15.78
N HIS A 14 -4.14 7.25 16.29
CA HIS A 14 -2.86 7.40 15.61
C HIS A 14 -1.87 6.37 16.14
N TYR A 15 -1.09 5.82 15.23
CA TYR A 15 -0.04 4.87 15.57
C TYR A 15 1.32 5.42 15.16
N ALA A 16 1.74 5.19 13.93
CA ALA A 16 3.03 5.64 13.40
C ALA A 16 3.08 5.50 11.88
N GLY A 17 3.83 6.37 11.20
CA GLY A 17 4.18 6.30 9.78
C GLY A 17 2.98 6.02 8.86
N ASP A 18 3.07 4.98 8.04
CA ASP A 18 2.04 4.65 7.03
C ASP A 18 0.63 4.56 7.59
N PHE A 19 0.47 4.16 8.86
CA PHE A 19 -0.86 4.12 9.49
C PHE A 19 -1.48 5.52 9.56
N ASN A 20 -0.72 6.51 9.99
CA ASN A 20 -1.17 7.89 10.12
C ASN A 20 -1.25 8.57 8.75
N SER A 21 -0.12 8.56 8.04
CA SER A 21 0.07 9.32 6.80
C SER A 21 -0.79 8.83 5.64
N GLN A 22 -1.06 7.52 5.55
CA GLN A 22 -1.78 6.91 4.43
C GLN A 22 -3.14 6.34 4.85
N GLN A 23 -3.16 5.45 5.85
CA GLN A 23 -4.33 4.60 6.06
C GLN A 23 -5.55 5.38 6.55
N ILE A 24 -5.37 6.33 7.46
CA ILE A 24 -6.47 7.16 7.98
C ILE A 24 -6.98 8.08 6.86
N SER A 25 -6.08 8.84 6.21
CA SER A 25 -6.42 9.78 5.14
C SER A 25 -7.06 9.08 3.93
N PHE A 26 -6.52 7.91 3.51
CA PHE A 26 -7.07 7.13 2.39
C PHE A 26 -8.48 6.61 2.67
N TYR A 27 -8.72 6.03 3.86
CA TYR A 27 -10.06 5.54 4.22
C TYR A 27 -11.08 6.68 4.25
N ARG A 28 -10.71 7.82 4.85
CA ARG A 28 -11.59 9.00 4.91
C ARG A 28 -11.86 9.55 3.51
N TYR A 29 -10.80 9.84 2.76
CA TYR A 29 -10.92 10.44 1.43
C TYR A 29 -11.74 9.57 0.49
N MET A 30 -11.38 8.30 0.34
CA MET A 30 -12.05 7.39 -0.57
C MET A 30 -13.49 7.05 -0.17
N ASN A 31 -13.84 7.12 1.13
CA ASN A 31 -15.23 7.03 1.56
C ASN A 31 -16.07 8.16 0.97
N GLY A 32 -15.59 9.39 1.02
CA GLY A 32 -16.23 10.55 0.42
C GLY A 32 -16.28 10.47 -1.10
N PHE A 33 -15.12 10.15 -1.72
CA PHE A 33 -14.99 10.05 -3.18
C PHE A 33 -15.97 9.05 -3.81
N ILE A 34 -16.09 7.84 -3.27
CA ILE A 34 -17.02 6.81 -3.79
C ILE A 34 -18.49 7.26 -3.63
N LYS A 35 -18.79 8.10 -2.66
CA LYS A 35 -20.14 8.67 -2.46
C LYS A 35 -20.42 9.90 -3.32
N GLY A 36 -19.51 10.27 -4.22
CA GLY A 36 -19.63 11.44 -5.08
C GLY A 36 -19.46 12.76 -4.34
N MET A 37 -18.72 12.77 -3.22
CA MET A 37 -18.34 14.00 -2.52
C MET A 37 -17.04 14.57 -3.15
N GLY A 38 -16.94 15.88 -3.16
CA GLY A 38 -15.79 16.60 -3.68
C GLY A 38 -16.15 17.35 -4.96
N TYR A 39 -15.62 16.91 -6.10
CA TYR A 39 -15.84 17.60 -7.38
C TYR A 39 -17.16 17.20 -8.03
N PRO A 40 -17.74 18.08 -8.88
CA PRO A 40 -18.99 17.80 -9.60
C PRO A 40 -18.81 16.65 -10.60
N ASP A 41 -19.92 16.08 -11.04
CA ASP A 41 -19.92 15.18 -12.18
C ASP A 41 -19.49 15.93 -13.45
N GLY A 42 -18.54 15.34 -14.19
CA GLY A 42 -18.12 15.86 -15.48
C GLY A 42 -19.10 15.48 -16.60
N LEU A 43 -18.57 15.42 -17.82
CA LEU A 43 -19.31 14.95 -18.98
C LEU A 43 -19.82 13.52 -18.73
N THR A 44 -21.14 13.33 -18.68
CA THR A 44 -21.77 12.05 -18.33
C THR A 44 -22.21 11.25 -19.54
N SER A 45 -22.28 11.88 -20.71
CA SER A 45 -22.63 11.19 -21.96
C SER A 45 -22.12 11.95 -23.19
N VAL A 46 -21.66 11.19 -24.20
CA VAL A 46 -21.30 11.69 -25.54
C VAL A 46 -22.01 10.85 -26.59
N ASN A 47 -22.63 11.48 -27.55
CA ASN A 47 -23.34 10.82 -28.66
C ASN A 47 -24.35 9.74 -28.21
N GLY A 48 -24.97 9.92 -27.03
CA GLY A 48 -25.94 8.97 -26.44
C GLY A 48 -25.30 7.78 -25.70
N HIS A 49 -23.97 7.73 -25.57
CA HIS A 49 -23.25 6.74 -24.76
C HIS A 49 -22.94 7.35 -23.38
N SER A 50 -23.29 6.61 -22.32
CA SER A 50 -22.97 7.01 -20.95
C SER A 50 -21.48 6.87 -20.70
N LEU A 51 -20.89 7.86 -20.05
CA LEU A 51 -19.51 7.89 -19.62
C LEU A 51 -19.39 7.52 -18.13
N PRO A 52 -18.24 7.01 -17.68
CA PRO A 52 -18.03 6.67 -16.28
C PRO A 52 -17.94 7.91 -15.40
N THR A 53 -18.37 7.79 -14.14
CA THR A 53 -18.25 8.83 -13.11
C THR A 53 -17.48 8.30 -11.90
N ASN A 54 -16.93 9.18 -11.07
CA ASN A 54 -16.12 8.84 -9.90
C ASN A 54 -14.90 7.95 -10.26
N THR A 55 -14.17 8.31 -11.32
CA THR A 55 -13.04 7.54 -11.83
C THR A 55 -11.69 8.22 -11.62
N PHE A 56 -11.66 9.56 -11.51
CA PHE A 56 -10.45 10.35 -11.41
C PHE A 56 -10.40 11.14 -10.09
N SER A 57 -9.31 10.99 -9.34
CA SER A 57 -9.08 11.60 -8.04
C SER A 57 -8.08 12.75 -8.15
N TRP A 58 -8.55 13.99 -8.02
CA TRP A 58 -7.71 15.19 -8.05
C TRP A 58 -6.82 15.34 -6.82
N ALA A 59 -7.28 14.92 -5.64
CA ALA A 59 -6.50 15.00 -4.41
C ALA A 59 -5.42 13.93 -4.28
N THR A 60 -5.29 13.04 -5.26
CA THR A 60 -4.28 11.99 -5.28
C THR A 60 -3.14 12.40 -6.20
N ASP A 61 -2.01 12.79 -5.60
CA ASP A 61 -0.85 13.33 -6.31
C ASP A 61 -1.25 14.56 -7.16
N LEU A 62 -0.78 14.70 -8.39
CA LEU A 62 -1.21 15.74 -9.34
C LEU A 62 -2.55 15.43 -10.02
N GLY A 63 -3.24 14.40 -9.58
CA GLY A 63 -4.40 13.78 -10.18
C GLY A 63 -4.08 12.36 -10.65
N SER A 64 -4.95 11.42 -10.35
CA SER A 64 -4.73 9.99 -10.71
C SER A 64 -6.05 9.24 -10.84
N GLY A 65 -6.04 8.20 -11.67
CA GLY A 65 -7.12 7.22 -11.73
C GLY A 65 -7.35 6.56 -10.37
N ALA A 66 -8.53 6.75 -9.77
CA ALA A 66 -8.83 6.29 -8.42
C ALA A 66 -8.66 4.77 -8.24
N MET A 67 -9.01 3.98 -9.27
CA MET A 67 -8.86 2.53 -9.24
C MET A 67 -7.37 2.14 -9.18
N ASN A 68 -6.53 2.72 -10.02
CA ASN A 68 -5.10 2.43 -10.07
C ASN A 68 -4.40 2.87 -8.79
N ALA A 69 -4.73 4.05 -8.26
CA ALA A 69 -4.13 4.59 -7.04
C ALA A 69 -4.48 3.80 -5.78
N TYR A 70 -5.71 3.26 -5.67
CA TYR A 70 -6.19 2.68 -4.41
C TYR A 70 -6.46 1.17 -4.47
N SER A 71 -6.27 0.49 -5.61
CA SER A 71 -6.45 -0.97 -5.73
C SER A 71 -5.50 -1.75 -4.82
N PHE A 72 -4.28 -1.27 -4.60
CA PHE A 72 -3.32 -1.87 -3.69
C PHE A 72 -3.70 -1.71 -2.21
N TYR A 73 -4.34 -0.61 -1.84
CA TYR A 73 -4.55 -0.23 -0.44
C TYR A 73 -5.91 -0.67 0.13
N LEU A 74 -7.00 -0.34 -0.59
CA LEU A 74 -8.33 -0.47 0.01
C LEU A 74 -9.48 -0.75 -0.96
N TYR A 75 -9.30 -0.47 -2.27
CA TYR A 75 -10.41 -0.54 -3.24
C TYR A 75 -11.05 -1.93 -3.32
N GLY A 76 -10.28 -3.02 -3.15
CA GLY A 76 -10.77 -4.40 -3.11
C GLY A 76 -11.04 -4.93 -1.69
N SER A 77 -10.80 -4.15 -0.63
CA SER A 77 -10.95 -4.59 0.75
C SER A 77 -12.42 -4.69 1.18
N PRO A 78 -12.89 -5.85 1.64
CA PRO A 78 -14.26 -5.97 2.17
C PRO A 78 -14.47 -5.13 3.44
N PHE A 79 -13.42 -4.82 4.19
CA PHE A 79 -13.47 -3.98 5.39
C PHE A 79 -13.65 -2.52 5.03
N PHE A 80 -13.02 -2.07 3.95
CA PHE A 80 -13.24 -0.73 3.43
C PHE A 80 -14.68 -0.59 2.91
N TRP A 81 -15.18 -1.54 2.11
CA TRP A 81 -16.56 -1.51 1.62
C TRP A 81 -17.59 -1.55 2.76
N PHE A 82 -17.30 -2.29 3.84
CA PHE A 82 -18.14 -2.24 5.03
C PHE A 82 -18.13 -0.83 5.67
N SER A 83 -17.01 -0.12 5.64
CA SER A 83 -16.89 1.23 6.20
C SER A 83 -17.73 2.29 5.46
N LEU A 84 -18.11 2.04 4.19
CA LEU A 84 -18.96 2.96 3.42
C LEU A 84 -20.37 3.15 4.01
N ILE A 85 -20.81 2.26 4.90
CA ILE A 85 -22.09 2.42 5.62
C ILE A 85 -22.07 3.71 6.51
N PHE A 86 -20.87 4.12 6.93
CA PHE A 86 -20.68 5.21 7.86
C PHE A 86 -20.37 6.54 7.13
N PRO A 87 -20.71 7.70 7.73
CA PRO A 87 -20.33 9.01 7.19
C PRO A 87 -18.81 9.18 7.12
N GLN A 88 -18.33 9.97 6.15
CA GLN A 88 -16.90 10.22 5.91
C GLN A 88 -16.15 10.68 7.18
N HIS A 89 -16.72 11.62 7.93
CA HIS A 89 -16.11 12.18 9.15
C HIS A 89 -15.97 11.18 10.31
N TRP A 90 -16.62 9.99 10.23
CA TRP A 90 -16.49 8.94 11.24
C TRP A 90 -15.29 8.03 10.98
N LEU A 91 -14.71 8.05 9.77
CA LEU A 91 -13.70 7.06 9.37
C LEU A 91 -12.48 7.07 10.29
N PRO A 92 -11.90 8.20 10.72
CA PRO A 92 -10.78 8.19 11.66
C PRO A 92 -11.09 7.46 12.97
N TYR A 93 -12.35 7.57 13.47
CA TYR A 93 -12.82 6.89 14.68
C TYR A 93 -13.10 5.38 14.47
N LEU A 94 -13.29 4.96 13.21
CA LEU A 94 -13.58 3.56 12.88
C LEU A 94 -12.32 2.72 12.67
N MET A 95 -11.13 3.30 12.65
CA MET A 95 -9.89 2.55 12.37
C MET A 95 -9.67 1.41 13.37
N VAL A 96 -9.87 1.64 14.69
CA VAL A 96 -9.75 0.60 15.70
C VAL A 96 -10.89 -0.44 15.61
N PRO A 97 -12.18 -0.07 15.52
CA PRO A 97 -13.25 -1.02 15.27
C PRO A 97 -13.01 -1.92 14.06
N LEU A 98 -12.52 -1.37 12.95
CA LEU A 98 -12.19 -2.13 11.76
C LEU A 98 -11.00 -3.08 12.00
N LEU A 99 -9.94 -2.64 12.69
CA LEU A 99 -8.84 -3.52 13.09
C LEU A 99 -9.33 -4.68 13.93
N VAL A 100 -10.18 -4.43 14.93
CA VAL A 100 -10.77 -5.49 15.76
C VAL A 100 -11.56 -6.49 14.91
N LEU A 101 -12.33 -5.99 13.94
CA LEU A 101 -13.06 -6.84 12.98
C LEU A 101 -12.11 -7.70 12.15
N LYS A 102 -11.00 -7.12 11.63
CA LYS A 102 -9.99 -7.84 10.84
C LYS A 102 -9.36 -8.97 11.68
N PHE A 103 -8.96 -8.69 12.92
CA PHE A 103 -8.44 -9.72 13.85
C PHE A 103 -9.47 -10.82 14.15
N ALA A 104 -10.75 -10.47 14.30
CA ALA A 104 -11.83 -11.44 14.51
C ALA A 104 -12.02 -12.33 13.27
N VAL A 105 -12.00 -11.78 12.06
CA VAL A 105 -12.10 -12.54 10.81
C VAL A 105 -10.88 -13.44 10.62
N ALA A 106 -9.65 -12.96 10.95
CA ALA A 106 -8.43 -13.76 10.94
C ALA A 106 -8.55 -14.98 11.87
N GLY A 107 -8.99 -14.75 13.12
CA GLY A 107 -9.22 -15.82 14.10
C GLY A 107 -10.29 -16.80 13.63
N GLY A 108 -11.41 -16.31 13.07
CA GLY A 108 -12.48 -17.14 12.52
C GLY A 108 -12.02 -18.06 11.39
N GLY A 109 -11.25 -17.52 10.44
CA GLY A 109 -10.66 -18.28 9.33
C GLY A 109 -9.64 -19.31 9.80
N ALA A 110 -8.74 -18.89 10.70
CA ALA A 110 -7.76 -19.79 11.30
C ALA A 110 -8.45 -20.92 12.08
N TYR A 111 -9.48 -20.63 12.88
CA TYR A 111 -10.28 -21.67 13.57
C TYR A 111 -10.86 -22.68 12.57
N LYS A 112 -11.49 -22.20 11.47
CA LYS A 112 -12.06 -23.09 10.44
C LYS A 112 -11.02 -23.99 9.78
N TYR A 113 -9.83 -23.50 9.55
CA TYR A 113 -8.73 -24.29 9.03
C TYR A 113 -8.19 -25.28 10.06
N LEU A 114 -7.96 -24.83 11.32
CA LEU A 114 -7.27 -25.57 12.36
C LEU A 114 -8.13 -26.68 13.01
N GLN A 115 -9.46 -26.55 13.03
CA GLN A 115 -10.37 -27.51 13.66
C GLN A 115 -10.24 -28.95 13.15
N ARG A 116 -9.70 -29.15 11.96
CA ARG A 116 -9.50 -30.49 11.37
C ARG A 116 -8.28 -31.24 11.92
N TYR A 117 -7.38 -30.53 12.58
CA TYR A 117 -6.10 -31.09 13.04
C TYR A 117 -6.14 -31.56 14.50
N VAL A 118 -7.20 -31.25 15.23
CA VAL A 118 -7.36 -31.55 16.66
C VAL A 118 -8.73 -32.17 16.94
N GLN A 119 -8.78 -33.00 17.97
CA GLN A 119 -10.03 -33.62 18.45
C GLN A 119 -10.80 -32.68 19.38
N ASN A 120 -10.09 -32.06 20.32
CA ASN A 120 -10.66 -31.06 21.22
C ASN A 120 -10.59 -29.66 20.58
N GLN A 121 -11.75 -29.13 20.23
CA GLN A 121 -11.89 -27.85 19.53
C GLN A 121 -11.35 -26.65 20.32
N ASN A 122 -11.15 -26.76 21.63
CA ASN A 122 -10.50 -25.70 22.39
C ASN A 122 -9.04 -25.45 21.95
N TYR A 123 -8.34 -26.48 21.44
CA TYR A 123 -7.01 -26.31 20.88
C TYR A 123 -7.09 -25.56 19.53
N ALA A 124 -8.14 -25.76 18.72
CA ALA A 124 -8.35 -24.97 17.51
C ALA A 124 -8.62 -23.49 17.84
N VAL A 125 -9.37 -23.19 18.91
CA VAL A 125 -9.55 -21.81 19.39
C VAL A 125 -8.21 -21.21 19.86
N LEU A 126 -7.41 -21.96 20.57
CA LEU A 126 -6.05 -21.53 20.97
C LEU A 126 -5.20 -21.22 19.75
N GLY A 127 -5.16 -22.11 18.75
CA GLY A 127 -4.41 -21.91 17.50
C GLY A 127 -4.89 -20.69 16.72
N ALA A 128 -6.21 -20.45 16.71
CA ALA A 128 -6.80 -19.26 16.10
C ALA A 128 -6.33 -17.96 16.77
N CYS A 129 -6.25 -17.93 18.09
CA CYS A 129 -5.69 -16.81 18.85
C CYS A 129 -4.19 -16.65 18.58
N LEU A 130 -3.42 -17.74 18.51
CA LEU A 130 -2.00 -17.70 18.18
C LEU A 130 -1.76 -17.09 16.79
N TYR A 131 -2.60 -17.41 15.82
CA TYR A 131 -2.52 -16.83 14.48
C TYR A 131 -2.93 -15.36 14.45
N ALA A 132 -4.12 -15.06 14.97
CA ALA A 132 -4.66 -13.70 14.94
C ALA A 132 -3.77 -12.69 15.68
N PHE A 133 -3.16 -13.11 16.79
CA PHE A 133 -2.23 -12.27 17.58
C PHE A 133 -0.76 -12.65 17.38
N SER A 134 -0.41 -13.29 16.27
CA SER A 134 0.98 -13.56 15.93
C SER A 134 1.82 -12.29 15.84
N GLY A 135 3.12 -12.42 15.97
CA GLY A 135 4.03 -11.29 15.78
C GLY A 135 3.86 -10.63 14.43
N PHE A 136 3.56 -11.41 13.37
CA PHE A 136 3.24 -10.86 12.05
C PHE A 136 2.03 -9.91 12.08
N SER A 137 0.94 -10.34 12.70
CA SER A 137 -0.28 -9.54 12.81
C SER A 137 -0.07 -8.26 13.62
N VAL A 138 0.65 -8.35 14.75
CA VAL A 138 0.93 -7.19 15.62
C VAL A 138 1.86 -6.21 14.92
N TYR A 139 2.91 -6.67 14.24
CA TYR A 139 3.81 -5.85 13.45
C TYR A 139 3.05 -5.08 12.37
N ASN A 140 2.17 -5.75 11.64
CA ASN A 140 1.51 -5.19 10.47
C ASN A 140 0.28 -4.32 10.78
N VAL A 141 -0.03 -4.03 12.03
CA VAL A 141 -0.96 -2.94 12.39
C VAL A 141 -0.52 -1.62 11.77
N PHE A 142 0.80 -1.39 11.70
CA PHE A 142 1.41 -0.24 11.02
C PHE A 142 0.95 -0.07 9.57
N PHE A 143 0.84 -1.17 8.84
CA PHE A 143 0.42 -1.19 7.44
C PHE A 143 -1.09 -1.49 7.27
N ASN A 144 -1.89 -1.41 8.25
CA ASN A 144 -3.34 -1.67 8.32
C ASN A 144 -3.95 -2.58 7.22
N HIS A 145 -3.74 -2.28 5.92
CA HIS A 145 -4.24 -3.08 4.79
C HIS A 145 -3.58 -4.47 4.70
N PHE A 146 -2.39 -4.69 5.27
CA PHE A 146 -1.79 -6.02 5.36
C PHE A 146 -2.54 -6.92 6.34
N VAL A 147 -3.23 -6.33 7.33
CA VAL A 147 -4.07 -7.10 8.26
C VAL A 147 -5.30 -7.70 7.55
N ASP A 148 -5.78 -7.06 6.47
CA ASP A 148 -6.83 -7.61 5.60
C ASP A 148 -6.40 -8.95 4.98
N VAL A 149 -5.16 -8.99 4.49
CA VAL A 149 -4.57 -10.20 3.90
C VAL A 149 -4.45 -11.31 4.92
N VAL A 150 -3.98 -10.99 6.14
CA VAL A 150 -3.95 -11.94 7.28
C VAL A 150 -5.34 -12.45 7.62
N ALA A 151 -6.35 -11.57 7.57
CA ALA A 151 -7.73 -11.93 7.88
C ALA A 151 -8.34 -12.90 6.86
N LEU A 152 -8.04 -12.72 5.58
CA LEU A 152 -8.73 -13.43 4.49
C LEU A 152 -8.03 -14.71 4.05
N PHE A 153 -6.71 -14.80 4.15
CA PHE A 153 -5.93 -15.96 3.69
C PHE A 153 -6.36 -17.30 4.32
N PRO A 154 -6.60 -17.43 5.66
CA PRO A 154 -6.97 -18.70 6.24
C PRO A 154 -8.26 -19.30 5.67
N TRP A 155 -9.18 -18.45 5.25
CA TRP A 155 -10.42 -18.86 4.60
C TRP A 155 -10.16 -19.49 3.22
N MET A 156 -9.22 -18.96 2.45
CA MET A 156 -8.84 -19.50 1.16
C MET A 156 -8.13 -20.86 1.33
N LEU A 157 -7.21 -20.98 2.30
CA LEU A 157 -6.53 -22.23 2.57
C LEU A 157 -7.51 -23.32 3.11
N TRP A 158 -8.47 -22.93 3.96
CA TRP A 158 -9.54 -23.81 4.37
C TRP A 158 -10.42 -24.25 3.19
N ALA A 159 -10.76 -23.34 2.30
CA ALA A 159 -11.58 -23.65 1.12
C ALA A 159 -10.86 -24.60 0.14
N LEU A 160 -9.54 -24.44 -0.03
CA LEU A 160 -8.70 -25.39 -0.79
C LEU A 160 -8.78 -26.79 -0.20
N ASP A 161 -8.63 -26.92 1.11
CA ASP A 161 -8.74 -28.21 1.80
C ASP A 161 -10.16 -28.80 1.66
N GLU A 162 -11.22 -27.98 1.71
CA GLU A 162 -12.60 -28.43 1.49
C GLU A 162 -12.80 -28.94 0.05
N ALA A 163 -12.18 -28.32 -0.93
CA ALA A 163 -12.19 -28.80 -2.30
C ALA A 163 -11.43 -30.13 -2.47
N ILE A 164 -10.28 -30.28 -1.81
CA ILE A 164 -9.45 -31.48 -1.88
C ILE A 164 -10.12 -32.67 -1.18
N TYR A 165 -10.52 -32.51 0.09
CA TYR A 165 -10.96 -33.63 0.93
C TYR A 165 -12.46 -33.86 0.89
N ASN A 166 -13.25 -32.78 0.87
CA ASN A 166 -14.71 -32.85 0.94
C ASN A 166 -15.39 -32.63 -0.40
N LYS A 167 -14.62 -32.39 -1.48
CA LYS A 167 -15.13 -32.17 -2.85
C LYS A 167 -16.21 -31.08 -2.92
N ARG A 168 -16.07 -30.06 -2.08
CA ARG A 168 -16.96 -28.90 -2.09
C ARG A 168 -16.65 -28.03 -3.32
N HIS A 169 -17.69 -27.71 -4.06
CA HIS A 169 -17.58 -26.91 -5.27
C HIS A 169 -17.96 -25.44 -5.02
N GLY A 170 -17.20 -24.52 -5.62
CA GLY A 170 -17.42 -23.08 -5.62
C GLY A 170 -16.82 -22.33 -4.43
N LEU A 171 -16.55 -23.02 -3.33
CA LEU A 171 -16.02 -22.38 -2.13
C LEU A 171 -14.59 -21.86 -2.33
N PHE A 172 -13.75 -22.64 -3.01
CA PHE A 172 -12.38 -22.24 -3.32
C PHE A 172 -12.37 -21.10 -4.32
N ALA A 173 -13.15 -21.16 -5.41
CA ALA A 173 -13.29 -20.09 -6.38
C ALA A 173 -13.71 -18.75 -5.74
N PHE A 174 -14.67 -18.78 -4.81
CA PHE A 174 -15.11 -17.61 -4.06
C PHE A 174 -13.97 -16.98 -3.26
N TRP A 175 -13.22 -17.77 -2.50
CA TRP A 175 -12.13 -17.23 -1.67
C TRP A 175 -10.89 -16.86 -2.50
N VAL A 176 -10.67 -17.47 -3.66
CA VAL A 176 -9.69 -17.01 -4.65
C VAL A 176 -10.04 -15.59 -5.11
N ALA A 177 -11.30 -15.36 -5.53
CA ALA A 177 -11.76 -14.03 -5.95
C ALA A 177 -11.61 -12.99 -4.83
N VAL A 178 -12.04 -13.32 -3.60
CA VAL A 178 -11.95 -12.40 -2.46
C VAL A 178 -10.51 -12.02 -2.14
N ASN A 179 -9.56 -12.99 -2.12
CA ASN A 179 -8.16 -12.69 -1.83
C ASN A 179 -7.48 -11.90 -2.97
N LEU A 180 -7.81 -12.23 -4.21
CA LEU A 180 -7.31 -11.50 -5.39
C LEU A 180 -7.80 -10.05 -5.38
N LEU A 181 -9.11 -9.83 -5.22
CA LEU A 181 -9.70 -8.49 -5.14
C LEU A 181 -9.10 -7.68 -3.99
N ASN A 182 -8.94 -8.31 -2.81
CA ASN A 182 -8.42 -7.62 -1.64
C ASN A 182 -7.03 -7.03 -1.87
N ASN A 183 -6.11 -7.81 -2.45
CA ASN A 183 -4.78 -7.31 -2.76
C ASN A 183 -4.04 -8.24 -3.73
N TYR A 184 -3.88 -7.80 -4.97
CA TYR A 184 -3.22 -8.57 -6.04
C TYR A 184 -1.74 -8.87 -5.77
N PHE A 185 -1.02 -7.95 -5.13
CA PHE A 185 0.40 -8.11 -4.81
C PHE A 185 0.64 -9.28 -3.85
N PHE A 186 -0.13 -9.36 -2.75
CA PHE A 186 -0.06 -10.49 -1.83
C PHE A 186 -0.64 -11.77 -2.43
N PHE A 187 -1.62 -11.65 -3.30
CA PHE A 187 -2.24 -12.82 -3.93
C PHE A 187 -1.25 -13.62 -4.78
N ALA A 188 -0.31 -12.98 -5.47
CA ALA A 188 0.75 -13.67 -6.20
C ALA A 188 1.57 -14.59 -5.28
N GLY A 189 1.98 -14.08 -4.12
CA GLY A 189 2.66 -14.88 -3.09
C GLY A 189 1.76 -15.98 -2.50
N GLN A 190 0.47 -15.72 -2.34
CA GLN A 190 -0.49 -16.74 -1.88
C GLN A 190 -0.62 -17.89 -2.88
N VAL A 191 -0.65 -17.61 -4.17
CA VAL A 191 -0.67 -18.65 -5.23
C VAL A 191 0.57 -19.54 -5.13
N LEU A 192 1.76 -18.95 -5.00
CA LEU A 192 2.99 -19.71 -4.79
C LEU A 192 2.92 -20.59 -3.54
N PHE A 193 2.44 -20.04 -2.42
CA PHE A 193 2.27 -20.82 -1.20
C PHE A 193 1.27 -21.96 -1.36
N LEU A 194 0.13 -21.76 -2.03
CA LEU A 194 -0.87 -22.81 -2.29
C LEU A 194 -0.28 -23.93 -3.13
N VAL A 195 0.59 -23.61 -4.12
CA VAL A 195 1.32 -24.62 -4.90
C VAL A 195 2.28 -25.41 -3.99
N ILE A 196 3.10 -24.75 -3.17
CA ILE A 196 3.98 -25.42 -2.19
C ILE A 196 3.17 -26.31 -1.26
N TYR A 197 2.08 -25.81 -0.73
CA TYR A 197 1.17 -26.53 0.17
C TYR A 197 0.62 -27.81 -0.48
N PHE A 198 0.10 -27.68 -1.69
CA PHE A 198 -0.48 -28.79 -2.44
C PHE A 198 0.57 -29.85 -2.81
N VAL A 199 1.73 -29.41 -3.35
CA VAL A 199 2.84 -30.30 -3.70
C VAL A 199 3.36 -31.07 -2.48
N CYS A 200 3.50 -30.41 -1.33
CA CYS A 200 3.92 -31.07 -0.10
C CYS A 200 2.90 -32.14 0.35
N LYS A 201 1.58 -31.87 0.27
CA LYS A 201 0.54 -32.84 0.59
C LYS A 201 0.51 -34.04 -0.36
N VAL A 202 0.72 -33.80 -1.65
CA VAL A 202 0.83 -34.88 -2.64
C VAL A 202 2.09 -35.73 -2.39
N SER A 203 3.22 -35.09 -2.12
CA SER A 203 4.51 -35.76 -1.90
C SER A 203 4.57 -36.62 -0.64
N THR A 204 3.72 -36.33 0.37
CA THR A 204 3.57 -37.15 1.58
C THR A 204 2.51 -38.21 1.47
N GLY A 205 1.73 -38.23 0.38
CA GLY A 205 0.62 -39.15 0.19
C GLY A 205 -0.67 -38.78 0.93
N GLU A 206 -0.70 -37.61 1.61
CA GLU A 206 -1.93 -37.10 2.26
C GLU A 206 -3.02 -36.74 1.24
N CYS A 207 -2.61 -36.44 0.00
CA CYS A 207 -3.50 -36.17 -1.11
C CYS A 207 -3.03 -36.95 -2.36
N LYS A 208 -3.96 -37.61 -3.07
CA LYS A 208 -3.68 -38.24 -4.36
C LYS A 208 -4.01 -37.28 -5.49
N LEU A 209 -3.01 -36.87 -6.25
CA LEU A 209 -3.22 -36.10 -7.48
C LEU A 209 -3.92 -36.98 -8.53
N THR A 210 -5.12 -36.62 -8.89
CA THR A 210 -5.89 -37.23 -9.99
C THR A 210 -6.23 -36.16 -11.00
N LEU A 211 -6.40 -36.54 -12.29
CA LEU A 211 -6.83 -35.60 -13.33
C LEU A 211 -8.15 -34.91 -12.97
N LYS A 212 -9.06 -35.61 -12.29
CA LYS A 212 -10.34 -35.05 -11.83
C LYS A 212 -10.15 -33.99 -10.76
N LEU A 213 -9.26 -34.21 -9.78
CA LEU A 213 -8.95 -33.21 -8.75
C LEU A 213 -8.23 -32.00 -9.34
N PHE A 214 -7.25 -32.25 -10.22
CA PHE A 214 -6.54 -31.18 -10.92
C PHE A 214 -7.51 -30.31 -11.73
N GLY A 215 -8.37 -30.94 -12.54
CA GLY A 215 -9.39 -30.21 -13.31
C GLY A 215 -10.38 -29.43 -12.43
N HIS A 216 -10.80 -30.00 -11.30
CA HIS A 216 -11.65 -29.30 -10.33
C HIS A 216 -10.95 -28.03 -9.78
N LEU A 217 -9.72 -28.15 -9.30
CA LEU A 217 -8.96 -27.01 -8.73
C LEU A 217 -8.63 -25.97 -9.81
N ALA A 218 -8.29 -26.41 -11.03
CA ALA A 218 -8.02 -25.50 -12.16
C ALA A 218 -9.25 -24.67 -12.52
N VAL A 219 -10.42 -25.32 -12.66
CA VAL A 219 -11.68 -24.64 -12.98
C VAL A 219 -12.03 -23.62 -11.88
N GLU A 220 -11.92 -23.99 -10.61
CA GLU A 220 -12.23 -23.07 -9.52
C GLU A 220 -11.22 -21.93 -9.42
N SER A 221 -9.93 -22.17 -9.69
CA SER A 221 -8.92 -21.10 -9.74
C SER A 221 -9.21 -20.12 -10.88
N ILE A 222 -9.45 -20.61 -12.10
CA ILE A 222 -9.75 -19.77 -13.26
C ILE A 222 -11.01 -18.96 -13.02
N LEU A 223 -12.05 -19.59 -12.48
CA LEU A 223 -13.32 -18.93 -12.20
C LEU A 223 -13.19 -17.87 -11.11
N GLY A 224 -12.39 -18.14 -10.06
CA GLY A 224 -12.07 -17.18 -9.02
C GLY A 224 -11.29 -15.97 -9.56
N VAL A 225 -10.27 -16.20 -10.38
CA VAL A 225 -9.51 -15.13 -11.04
C VAL A 225 -10.40 -14.31 -11.98
N ALA A 226 -11.24 -14.97 -12.78
CA ALA A 226 -12.15 -14.27 -13.68
C ALA A 226 -13.18 -13.38 -12.94
N MET A 227 -13.68 -13.81 -11.78
CA MET A 227 -14.52 -12.98 -10.92
C MET A 227 -13.78 -11.78 -10.32
N GLY A 228 -12.48 -11.91 -10.05
CA GLY A 228 -11.62 -10.82 -9.57
C GLY A 228 -11.02 -9.93 -10.66
N CYS A 229 -11.31 -10.22 -11.94
CA CYS A 229 -10.69 -9.57 -13.09
C CYS A 229 -10.91 -8.04 -13.10
N LEU A 230 -12.03 -7.58 -12.55
CA LEU A 230 -12.42 -6.17 -12.52
C LEU A 230 -11.31 -5.24 -11.99
N LEU A 231 -10.62 -5.63 -10.94
CA LEU A 231 -9.54 -4.82 -10.34
C LEU A 231 -8.15 -5.24 -10.82
N ILE A 232 -7.93 -6.55 -11.02
CA ILE A 232 -6.58 -7.03 -11.31
C ILE A 232 -6.11 -6.62 -12.71
N TRP A 233 -6.97 -6.60 -13.71
CA TRP A 233 -6.56 -6.33 -15.08
C TRP A 233 -6.13 -4.88 -15.30
N PRO A 234 -6.91 -3.84 -14.89
CA PRO A 234 -6.44 -2.47 -14.94
C PRO A 234 -5.16 -2.23 -14.11
N ALA A 235 -5.10 -2.78 -12.89
CA ALA A 235 -3.91 -2.67 -12.06
C ALA A 235 -2.68 -3.33 -12.69
N PHE A 236 -2.85 -4.44 -13.40
CA PHE A 236 -1.77 -5.12 -14.12
C PHE A 236 -1.26 -4.30 -15.30
N LEU A 237 -2.15 -3.68 -16.08
CA LEU A 237 -1.77 -2.81 -17.20
C LEU A 237 -1.00 -1.59 -16.68
N SER A 238 -1.49 -0.93 -15.64
CA SER A 238 -0.78 0.19 -14.99
C SER A 238 0.59 -0.22 -14.43
N LEU A 239 0.74 -1.44 -13.90
CA LEU A 239 2.03 -1.95 -13.44
C LEU A 239 3.01 -2.21 -14.59
N LEU A 240 2.55 -2.64 -15.76
CA LEU A 240 3.42 -2.86 -16.92
C LEU A 240 4.05 -1.56 -17.43
N GLN A 241 3.34 -0.44 -17.30
CA GLN A 241 3.82 0.89 -17.68
C GLN A 241 4.72 1.52 -16.61
N ASN A 242 4.78 0.93 -15.40
CA ASN A 242 5.51 1.52 -14.29
C ASN A 242 7.02 1.23 -14.41
N PRO A 243 7.89 2.27 -14.56
CA PRO A 243 9.32 2.09 -14.74
C PRO A 243 10.00 1.39 -13.57
N ARG A 244 9.42 1.39 -12.38
CA ARG A 244 9.95 0.67 -11.21
C ARG A 244 9.85 -0.85 -11.31
N THR A 245 9.05 -1.39 -12.21
CA THR A 245 8.88 -2.84 -12.38
C THR A 245 9.95 -3.47 -13.27
N VAL A 246 10.76 -2.67 -13.94
CA VAL A 246 11.80 -3.13 -14.87
C VAL A 246 13.00 -3.73 -14.14
N ASP A 247 13.30 -3.32 -12.92
CA ASP A 247 14.41 -3.82 -12.13
C ASP A 247 14.04 -5.07 -11.31
N LEU A 248 13.86 -6.18 -11.99
CA LEU A 248 13.63 -7.50 -11.41
C LEU A 248 14.92 -7.99 -10.71
N SER A 249 15.14 -7.75 -9.47
CA SER A 249 16.30 -8.21 -8.68
C SER A 249 17.41 -7.21 -8.38
N SER A 250 17.16 -5.91 -8.54
CA SER A 250 18.17 -4.91 -8.20
C SER A 250 18.50 -4.91 -6.69
N GLY A 251 19.79 -4.81 -6.39
CA GLY A 251 20.29 -4.47 -5.06
C GLY A 251 20.59 -5.63 -4.10
N TRP A 252 20.21 -6.89 -4.38
CA TRP A 252 20.50 -8.04 -3.54
C TRP A 252 21.14 -9.17 -4.34
N GLY A 253 22.05 -9.93 -3.70
CA GLY A 253 22.64 -11.09 -4.36
C GLY A 253 21.58 -12.13 -4.74
N PHE A 254 21.77 -12.83 -5.84
CA PHE A 254 20.79 -13.80 -6.34
C PHE A 254 20.60 -15.00 -5.39
N LEU A 255 21.69 -15.58 -4.88
CA LEU A 255 21.68 -16.75 -4.00
C LEU A 255 21.92 -16.40 -2.53
N THR A 256 22.58 -15.29 -2.25
CA THR A 256 22.94 -14.86 -0.90
C THR A 256 22.56 -13.41 -0.68
N TYR A 257 22.07 -13.09 0.52
CA TYR A 257 21.81 -11.70 0.89
C TYR A 257 23.11 -10.89 0.96
N SER A 258 23.09 -9.65 0.50
CA SER A 258 24.22 -8.72 0.56
C SER A 258 24.65 -8.41 1.98
N HIS A 259 23.75 -8.54 2.94
CA HIS A 259 24.00 -8.31 4.35
C HIS A 259 23.81 -9.59 5.17
N VAL A 260 24.88 -10.05 5.81
CA VAL A 260 24.86 -11.25 6.69
C VAL A 260 23.83 -11.11 7.82
N GLN A 261 23.62 -9.89 8.30
CA GLN A 261 22.64 -9.54 9.32
C GLN A 261 21.22 -10.00 8.97
N GLN A 262 20.86 -10.05 7.68
CA GLN A 262 19.56 -10.53 7.22
C GLN A 262 19.30 -11.98 7.66
N TYR A 263 20.29 -12.86 7.60
CA TYR A 263 20.14 -14.24 8.05
C TYR A 263 19.88 -14.34 9.54
N LEU A 264 20.56 -13.52 10.35
CA LEU A 264 20.35 -13.47 11.79
C LEU A 264 18.97 -12.89 12.11
N ALA A 265 18.55 -11.85 11.40
CA ALA A 265 17.22 -11.25 11.55
C ALA A 265 16.12 -12.27 11.24
N ILE A 266 16.25 -13.05 10.17
CA ILE A 266 15.32 -14.13 9.82
C ILE A 266 15.20 -15.13 11.00
N LEU A 267 16.32 -15.60 11.55
CA LEU A 267 16.30 -16.55 12.68
C LEU A 267 15.69 -15.95 13.94
N VAL A 268 16.05 -14.72 14.28
CA VAL A 268 15.53 -14.00 15.46
C VAL A 268 14.03 -13.76 15.35
N SER A 269 13.53 -13.43 14.15
CA SER A 269 12.11 -13.16 13.92
C SER A 269 11.16 -14.32 14.23
N TRP A 270 11.68 -15.53 14.31
CA TRP A 270 10.90 -16.72 14.65
C TRP A 270 10.78 -16.92 16.16
N ILE A 271 11.76 -16.49 16.92
CA ILE A 271 11.86 -16.78 18.36
C ILE A 271 11.55 -15.57 19.25
N MET A 272 11.73 -14.35 18.75
CA MET A 272 11.50 -13.14 19.54
C MET A 272 10.25 -12.39 19.08
N PRO A 273 9.53 -11.70 19.98
CA PRO A 273 8.49 -10.76 19.61
C PRO A 273 9.02 -9.70 18.64
N PRO A 274 8.19 -9.14 17.73
CA PRO A 274 8.64 -8.18 16.75
C PRO A 274 8.99 -6.82 17.36
N ASP A 275 9.96 -6.17 16.73
CA ASP A 275 10.19 -4.73 16.88
C ASP A 275 9.09 -3.89 16.23
N SER A 276 9.03 -2.61 16.58
CA SER A 276 8.23 -1.65 15.81
C SER A 276 8.76 -1.53 14.37
N PRO A 277 7.90 -1.43 13.34
CA PRO A 277 8.29 -1.52 11.93
C PRO A 277 9.38 -0.55 11.46
N TYR A 278 9.42 0.64 12.01
CA TYR A 278 10.39 1.69 11.64
C TYR A 278 11.52 1.87 12.66
N MET A 279 11.38 1.29 13.84
CA MET A 279 12.35 1.40 14.92
C MET A 279 12.87 0.02 15.30
N THR A 280 14.09 -0.30 14.85
CA THR A 280 14.69 -1.61 15.10
C THR A 280 15.48 -1.60 16.40
N SER A 281 15.45 -2.70 17.16
CA SER A 281 16.23 -2.85 18.40
C SER A 281 17.68 -3.21 18.12
N VAL A 282 17.95 -3.92 17.03
CA VAL A 282 19.26 -4.42 16.63
C VAL A 282 19.57 -4.00 15.21
N TRP A 283 20.82 -3.70 14.88
CA TRP A 283 21.34 -3.30 13.56
C TRP A 283 20.82 -1.97 13.03
N SER A 284 21.44 -1.50 11.95
CA SER A 284 21.08 -0.24 11.33
C SER A 284 19.79 -0.33 10.51
N GLU A 285 19.15 0.80 10.34
CA GLU A 285 17.79 0.97 9.85
C GLU A 285 17.51 0.39 8.45
N GLY A 286 18.48 0.43 7.54
CA GLY A 286 18.25 0.06 6.14
C GLY A 286 18.01 -1.43 5.85
N ILE A 287 18.31 -2.33 6.79
CA ILE A 287 18.34 -3.77 6.53
C ILE A 287 17.05 -4.47 6.97
N ILE A 288 16.39 -4.00 8.02
CA ILE A 288 15.28 -4.72 8.67
C ILE A 288 14.02 -3.87 8.79
N LYS A 289 14.12 -2.58 8.51
CA LYS A 289 13.00 -1.64 8.59
C LYS A 289 11.91 -2.00 7.56
N TRP A 290 10.65 -1.97 7.97
CA TRP A 290 9.47 -2.21 7.10
C TRP A 290 9.37 -3.58 6.43
N THR A 291 10.15 -4.56 6.90
CA THR A 291 10.22 -5.89 6.25
C THR A 291 9.05 -6.81 6.55
N SER A 292 8.23 -6.54 7.55
CA SER A 292 7.22 -7.45 8.12
C SER A 292 7.81 -8.78 8.63
N MET A 293 9.08 -8.75 9.02
CA MET A 293 9.83 -9.95 9.39
C MET A 293 9.46 -10.40 10.81
N SER A 294 8.39 -11.17 10.94
CA SER A 294 8.03 -11.81 12.20
C SER A 294 7.21 -13.08 11.98
N ALA A 295 7.67 -14.18 12.56
CA ALA A 295 6.96 -15.45 12.66
C ALA A 295 6.73 -15.86 14.11
N TYR A 296 6.89 -14.93 15.06
CA TYR A 296 6.72 -15.18 16.50
C TYR A 296 5.28 -15.58 16.83
N LEU A 297 5.13 -16.60 17.65
CA LEU A 297 3.84 -16.99 18.24
C LEU A 297 3.78 -16.55 19.72
N PRO A 298 2.65 -15.95 20.17
CA PRO A 298 2.48 -15.50 21.55
C PRO A 298 2.88 -16.56 22.58
N LEU A 299 3.44 -16.13 23.71
CA LEU A 299 4.06 -16.99 24.74
C LEU A 299 5.21 -17.85 24.23
N CYS A 300 5.84 -17.49 23.11
CA CYS A 300 6.82 -18.32 22.44
C CYS A 300 6.31 -19.75 22.14
N SER A 301 5.04 -19.85 21.76
CA SER A 301 4.37 -21.14 21.47
C SER A 301 4.97 -21.86 20.25
N LEU A 302 5.93 -21.24 19.52
CA LEU A 302 6.78 -21.91 18.56
C LEU A 302 7.47 -23.14 19.15
N ALA A 303 7.69 -23.17 20.47
CA ALA A 303 8.16 -24.37 21.19
C ALA A 303 7.29 -25.60 20.92
N GLY A 304 5.96 -25.41 20.77
CA GLY A 304 5.03 -26.47 20.40
C GLY A 304 5.27 -26.97 18.97
N ALA A 305 5.49 -26.07 18.00
CA ALA A 305 5.81 -26.45 16.62
C ALA A 305 7.16 -27.20 16.53
N MET A 306 8.17 -26.77 17.29
CA MET A 306 9.45 -27.48 17.39
C MET A 306 9.32 -28.85 18.07
N ALA A 307 8.45 -28.98 19.08
CA ALA A 307 8.13 -30.25 19.70
C ALA A 307 7.48 -31.21 18.70
N TYR A 308 6.48 -30.74 17.97
CA TYR A 308 5.87 -31.47 16.85
C TYR A 308 6.91 -31.91 15.81
N TRP A 309 7.80 -30.99 15.43
CA TRP A 309 8.87 -31.28 14.45
C TRP A 309 9.77 -32.43 14.89
N ARG A 310 10.10 -32.51 16.18
CA ARG A 310 10.94 -33.59 16.74
C ARG A 310 10.19 -34.92 16.83
N ALA A 311 8.90 -34.88 17.22
CA ALA A 311 8.13 -36.08 17.48
C ALA A 311 7.62 -36.78 16.20
N GLN A 312 7.20 -36.02 15.21
CA GLN A 312 6.59 -36.57 13.99
C GLN A 312 7.64 -36.84 12.90
N LYS A 313 7.43 -37.89 12.12
CA LYS A 313 8.30 -38.22 10.99
C LYS A 313 7.56 -37.93 9.67
N GLY A 314 8.07 -36.99 8.88
CA GLY A 314 7.82 -36.92 7.43
C GLY A 314 6.42 -36.51 6.96
N ASP A 315 5.68 -35.68 7.71
CA ASP A 315 4.38 -35.19 7.29
C ASP A 315 4.49 -33.91 6.39
N SER A 316 3.34 -33.52 5.81
CA SER A 316 3.28 -32.37 4.91
C SER A 316 3.58 -31.05 5.61
N MET A 317 3.18 -30.84 6.85
CA MET A 317 3.42 -29.60 7.60
C MET A 317 4.92 -29.33 7.77
N LYS A 318 5.70 -30.37 8.08
CA LYS A 318 7.16 -30.26 8.18
C LYS A 318 7.79 -29.88 6.83
N ARG A 319 7.32 -30.52 5.74
CA ARG A 319 7.82 -30.19 4.40
C ARG A 319 7.48 -28.76 4.00
N ILE A 320 6.27 -28.31 4.27
CA ILE A 320 5.83 -26.93 4.00
C ILE A 320 6.73 -25.94 4.75
N VAL A 321 6.89 -26.12 6.08
CA VAL A 321 7.72 -25.21 6.88
C VAL A 321 9.19 -25.26 6.47
N ALA A 322 9.74 -26.45 6.15
CA ALA A 322 11.11 -26.58 5.65
C ALA A 322 11.28 -25.85 4.31
N THR A 323 10.35 -26.02 3.38
CA THR A 323 10.37 -25.34 2.08
C THR A 323 10.30 -23.83 2.29
N CYS A 324 9.38 -23.34 3.13
CA CYS A 324 9.29 -21.92 3.45
C CYS A 324 10.58 -21.38 4.11
N ALA A 325 11.24 -22.16 4.97
CA ALA A 325 12.52 -21.76 5.56
C ALA A 325 13.62 -21.63 4.50
N ILE A 326 13.68 -22.55 3.53
CA ILE A 326 14.62 -22.46 2.40
C ILE A 326 14.32 -21.20 1.56
N PHE A 327 13.05 -20.95 1.26
CA PHE A 327 12.63 -19.76 0.52
C PHE A 327 13.01 -18.46 1.26
N ALA A 328 12.88 -18.41 2.58
CA ALA A 328 13.28 -17.25 3.37
C ALA A 328 14.81 -17.01 3.37
N LEU A 329 15.61 -18.08 3.29
CA LEU A 329 17.08 -18.01 3.36
C LEU A 329 17.76 -17.74 2.02
N VAL A 330 17.05 -17.87 0.90
CA VAL A 330 17.61 -17.69 -0.45
C VAL A 330 16.91 -16.50 -1.13
N PRO A 331 17.62 -15.39 -1.42
CA PRO A 331 16.99 -14.15 -1.91
C PRO A 331 16.08 -14.31 -3.12
N VAL A 332 16.51 -15.01 -4.17
CA VAL A 332 15.69 -15.23 -5.37
C VAL A 332 14.42 -16.03 -5.05
N LEU A 333 14.48 -17.01 -4.14
CA LEU A 333 13.30 -17.76 -3.73
C LEU A 333 12.37 -16.90 -2.86
N ASN A 334 12.93 -16.08 -1.96
CA ASN A 334 12.15 -15.13 -1.18
C ASN A 334 11.42 -14.12 -2.09
N SER A 335 12.13 -13.58 -3.09
CA SER A 335 11.59 -12.62 -4.04
C SER A 335 10.47 -13.20 -4.94
N ALA A 336 10.43 -14.52 -5.13
CA ALA A 336 9.35 -15.17 -5.89
C ALA A 336 7.96 -14.93 -5.27
N PHE A 337 7.86 -14.66 -3.97
CA PHE A 337 6.60 -14.25 -3.33
C PHE A 337 6.16 -12.84 -3.72
N TYR A 338 7.00 -12.06 -4.37
CA TYR A 338 6.80 -10.68 -4.82
C TYR A 338 7.02 -10.51 -6.32
N MET A 339 6.77 -11.55 -7.10
CA MET A 339 6.98 -11.54 -8.56
C MET A 339 8.43 -11.15 -8.94
N LEU A 340 9.40 -11.56 -8.13
CA LEU A 340 10.84 -11.28 -8.26
C LEU A 340 11.26 -9.79 -8.09
N ASN A 341 10.38 -8.94 -7.59
CA ASN A 341 10.65 -7.51 -7.47
C ASN A 341 11.54 -7.14 -6.27
N SER A 342 11.44 -7.80 -5.14
CA SER A 342 12.24 -7.46 -3.95
C SER A 342 12.58 -8.69 -3.14
N SER A 343 13.76 -8.72 -2.54
CA SER A 343 14.26 -9.93 -1.88
C SER A 343 14.29 -9.88 -0.36
N TYR A 344 14.25 -8.71 0.28
CA TYR A 344 14.44 -8.61 1.73
C TYR A 344 13.16 -8.57 2.55
N TYR A 345 11.99 -8.40 1.95
CA TYR A 345 10.72 -8.43 2.65
C TYR A 345 10.33 -9.83 3.09
N ALA A 346 9.67 -9.93 4.24
CA ALA A 346 9.08 -11.17 4.79
C ALA A 346 7.55 -11.08 4.88
N ARG A 347 6.92 -10.29 4.00
CA ARG A 347 5.48 -9.99 4.01
C ARG A 347 4.57 -11.21 3.78
N TRP A 348 5.13 -12.35 3.39
CA TRP A 348 4.44 -13.62 3.21
C TRP A 348 4.44 -14.55 4.44
N TYR A 349 5.11 -14.18 5.55
CA TYR A 349 5.28 -15.05 6.72
C TYR A 349 3.97 -15.44 7.43
N TYR A 350 2.87 -14.68 7.27
CA TYR A 350 1.55 -15.06 7.81
C TYR A 350 1.09 -16.44 7.31
N MET A 351 1.51 -16.88 6.12
CA MET A 351 1.15 -18.18 5.55
C MET A 351 1.80 -19.35 6.30
N PRO A 352 3.13 -19.45 6.44
CA PRO A 352 3.75 -20.48 7.26
C PRO A 352 3.41 -20.34 8.76
N VAL A 353 3.13 -19.14 9.27
CA VAL A 353 2.67 -18.94 10.65
C VAL A 353 1.38 -19.74 10.93
N LEU A 354 0.45 -19.81 9.99
CA LEU A 354 -0.76 -20.63 10.14
C LEU A 354 -0.44 -22.12 10.25
N ILE A 355 0.56 -22.62 9.52
CA ILE A 355 1.03 -24.01 9.62
C ILE A 355 1.74 -24.25 10.96
N LEU A 356 2.55 -23.29 11.42
CA LEU A 356 3.18 -23.37 12.77
C LEU A 356 2.13 -23.44 13.88
N CYS A 357 1.02 -22.70 13.74
CA CYS A 357 -0.10 -22.82 14.68
C CYS A 357 -0.71 -24.24 14.66
N ALA A 358 -0.90 -24.84 13.49
CA ALA A 358 -1.41 -26.21 13.36
C ALA A 358 -0.47 -27.22 14.03
N MET A 359 0.85 -27.13 13.78
CA MET A 359 1.85 -27.98 14.44
C MET A 359 1.84 -27.79 15.95
N THR A 360 1.75 -26.54 16.42
CA THR A 360 1.73 -26.22 17.86
C THR A 360 0.54 -26.85 18.56
N ILE A 361 -0.69 -26.68 18.03
CA ILE A 361 -1.89 -27.24 18.72
C ILE A 361 -1.91 -28.75 18.70
N LYS A 362 -1.38 -29.41 17.64
CA LYS A 362 -1.23 -30.86 17.61
C LYS A 362 -0.25 -31.35 18.71
N ALA A 363 0.89 -30.67 18.86
CA ALA A 363 1.84 -30.99 19.91
C ALA A 363 1.29 -30.77 21.33
N LEU A 364 0.45 -29.74 21.49
CA LEU A 364 -0.17 -29.44 22.78
C LEU A 364 -1.27 -30.44 23.16
N GLU A 365 -2.01 -30.95 22.17
CA GLU A 365 -3.07 -31.93 22.39
C GLU A 365 -2.51 -33.31 22.68
N ASP A 366 -1.38 -33.69 22.07
CA ASP A 366 -0.76 -35.01 22.24
C ASP A 366 0.07 -35.05 23.54
N PRO A 367 -0.34 -35.83 24.56
CA PRO A 367 0.36 -35.87 25.85
C PRO A 367 1.75 -36.52 25.80
N GLU A 368 2.05 -37.29 24.75
CA GLU A 368 3.34 -38.02 24.62
C GLU A 368 4.46 -37.12 24.09
N ILE A 369 4.14 -35.99 23.47
CA ILE A 369 5.13 -35.09 22.87
C ILE A 369 5.82 -34.26 23.98
N ASP A 370 7.14 -34.33 24.07
CA ASP A 370 7.90 -33.48 25.00
C ASP A 370 7.90 -32.00 24.55
N LEU A 371 7.33 -31.14 25.38
CA LEU A 371 7.25 -29.70 25.20
C LEU A 371 8.38 -28.94 25.90
N ASP A 372 9.04 -29.53 26.92
CA ASP A 372 10.00 -28.81 27.77
C ASP A 372 11.38 -28.66 27.10
N ALA A 373 11.88 -29.71 26.46
CA ALA A 373 13.18 -29.66 25.81
C ALA A 373 13.24 -28.63 24.66
N PRO A 374 12.25 -28.55 23.75
CA PRO A 374 12.22 -27.45 22.72
C PRO A 374 12.11 -26.07 23.35
N ALA A 375 11.30 -25.89 24.38
CA ALA A 375 11.15 -24.62 25.07
C ALA A 375 12.47 -24.17 25.74
N LYS A 376 13.21 -25.09 26.37
CA LYS A 376 14.57 -24.80 26.86
C LYS A 376 15.51 -24.36 25.74
N GLY A 377 15.50 -25.08 24.60
CA GLY A 377 16.31 -24.74 23.43
C GLY A 377 16.05 -23.33 22.92
N ILE A 378 14.78 -22.93 22.80
CA ILE A 378 14.41 -21.56 22.41
C ILE A 378 14.91 -20.54 23.44
N GLY A 379 14.76 -20.83 24.74
CA GLY A 379 15.24 -19.95 25.79
C GLY A 379 16.76 -19.71 25.71
N TRP A 380 17.54 -20.75 25.41
CA TRP A 380 18.99 -20.61 25.21
C TRP A 380 19.30 -19.79 23.94
N LEU A 381 18.53 -19.97 22.86
CA LEU A 381 18.72 -19.18 21.65
C LEU A 381 18.37 -17.68 21.90
N MET A 382 17.32 -17.40 22.63
CA MET A 382 17.00 -16.04 23.07
C MET A 382 18.12 -15.42 23.93
N LEU A 383 18.64 -16.16 24.90
CA LEU A 383 19.74 -15.69 25.73
C LEU A 383 21.03 -15.50 24.89
N ALA A 384 21.25 -16.33 23.87
CA ALA A 384 22.41 -16.14 22.98
C ALA A 384 22.34 -14.80 22.20
N THR A 385 21.14 -14.24 21.96
CA THR A 385 21.03 -12.91 21.33
C THR A 385 21.59 -11.78 22.19
N VAL A 386 21.83 -12.00 23.49
CA VAL A 386 22.52 -11.00 24.35
C VAL A 386 23.92 -10.66 23.83
N VAL A 387 24.53 -11.57 23.05
CA VAL A 387 25.80 -11.27 22.38
C VAL A 387 25.74 -9.99 21.53
N PHE A 388 24.57 -9.65 20.99
CA PHE A 388 24.38 -8.43 20.23
C PHE A 388 24.62 -7.15 21.04
N ALA A 389 24.50 -7.22 22.36
CA ALA A 389 24.79 -6.09 23.28
C ALA A 389 26.27 -5.92 23.61
N ILE A 390 27.08 -6.96 23.40
CA ILE A 390 28.47 -6.99 23.88
C ILE A 390 29.50 -7.27 22.79
N VAL A 391 29.08 -7.62 21.56
CA VAL A 391 30.02 -7.88 20.47
C VAL A 391 30.79 -6.60 20.10
N PRO A 392 32.15 -6.64 20.05
CA PRO A 392 32.90 -5.47 19.62
C PRO A 392 32.67 -5.23 18.13
N VAL A 393 32.39 -3.98 17.77
CA VAL A 393 32.18 -3.54 16.38
C VAL A 393 33.09 -2.39 16.08
N LEU A 394 33.80 -2.46 14.96
CA LEU A 394 34.59 -1.37 14.42
C LEU A 394 33.69 -0.56 13.48
N ASP A 395 33.49 0.72 13.80
CA ASP A 395 32.85 1.64 12.86
C ASP A 395 33.82 1.96 11.73
N SER A 396 33.46 1.52 10.51
CA SER A 396 34.32 1.72 9.33
C SER A 396 34.41 3.18 8.88
N SER A 397 33.50 4.04 9.33
CA SER A 397 33.49 5.46 8.98
C SER A 397 34.34 6.30 9.94
N THR A 398 34.35 5.97 11.22
CA THR A 398 35.10 6.71 12.27
C THR A 398 36.39 6.01 12.69
N GLY A 399 36.53 4.69 12.41
CA GLY A 399 37.65 3.88 12.90
C GLY A 399 37.60 3.61 14.41
N GLU A 400 36.52 3.93 15.09
CA GLU A 400 36.34 3.71 16.51
C GLU A 400 35.72 2.35 16.83
N TRP A 401 36.14 1.76 17.98
CA TRP A 401 35.52 0.55 18.50
C TRP A 401 34.36 0.89 19.41
N SER A 402 33.20 0.30 19.13
CA SER A 402 32.01 0.34 19.99
C SER A 402 31.67 -1.05 20.51
N LEU A 403 30.91 -1.11 21.61
CA LEU A 403 30.36 -2.36 22.13
C LEU A 403 28.89 -2.50 21.72
N GLY A 404 28.60 -3.65 21.08
CA GLY A 404 27.25 -4.04 20.69
C GLY A 404 26.77 -3.43 19.39
N VAL A 405 25.75 -4.07 18.84
CA VAL A 405 25.04 -3.65 17.61
C VAL A 405 23.60 -3.19 17.91
N LEU A 406 23.30 -2.93 19.20
CA LEU A 406 21.97 -2.48 19.60
C LEU A 406 21.78 -1.01 19.22
N LYS A 407 20.71 -0.74 18.47
CA LYS A 407 20.28 0.64 18.14
C LYS A 407 19.37 1.22 19.24
N ASN A 408 18.44 0.41 19.74
CA ASN A 408 17.50 0.78 20.78
C ASN A 408 17.56 -0.24 21.94
N PRO A 409 18.53 -0.06 22.91
CA PRO A 409 18.71 -1.04 23.99
C PRO A 409 17.47 -1.22 24.86
N GLY A 410 16.70 -0.18 25.11
CA GLY A 410 15.46 -0.24 25.89
C GLY A 410 14.39 -1.09 25.21
N GLN A 411 14.20 -0.93 23.91
CA GLN A 411 13.29 -1.73 23.12
C GLN A 411 13.76 -3.20 23.06
N TYR A 412 15.08 -3.42 22.84
CA TYR A 412 15.64 -4.76 22.87
C TYR A 412 15.38 -5.47 24.21
N ALA A 413 15.62 -4.77 25.33
CA ALA A 413 15.35 -5.31 26.66
C ALA A 413 13.87 -5.65 26.88
N ALA A 414 12.95 -4.81 26.36
CA ALA A 414 11.52 -5.08 26.43
C ALA A 414 11.16 -6.32 25.60
N VAL A 415 11.60 -6.40 24.33
CA VAL A 415 11.32 -7.54 23.43
C VAL A 415 11.89 -8.84 24.01
N LEU A 416 13.14 -8.84 24.47
CA LEU A 416 13.77 -10.00 25.13
C LEU A 416 13.04 -10.39 26.41
N GLY A 417 12.67 -9.40 27.23
CA GLY A 417 11.92 -9.61 28.48
C GLY A 417 10.56 -10.25 28.25
N PHE A 418 9.79 -9.74 27.26
CA PHE A 418 8.52 -10.37 26.86
C PHE A 418 8.73 -11.77 26.27
N GLY A 419 9.76 -11.97 25.44
CA GLY A 419 10.08 -13.28 24.87
C GLY A 419 10.37 -14.32 25.96
N LEU A 420 11.33 -14.02 26.86
CA LEU A 420 11.71 -14.91 27.97
C LEU A 420 10.58 -15.07 28.97
N GLY A 421 9.90 -13.99 29.38
CA GLY A 421 8.78 -14.03 30.31
C GLY A 421 7.62 -14.88 29.77
N GLY A 422 7.27 -14.71 28.49
CA GLY A 422 6.26 -15.53 27.82
C GLY A 422 6.65 -17.01 27.80
N LEU A 423 7.91 -17.32 27.48
CA LEU A 423 8.42 -18.68 27.46
C LEU A 423 8.38 -19.34 28.87
N LEU A 424 8.72 -18.58 29.91
CA LEU A 424 8.64 -19.07 31.30
C LEU A 424 7.19 -19.37 31.70
N VAL A 425 6.24 -18.48 31.35
CA VAL A 425 4.81 -18.70 31.58
C VAL A 425 4.31 -19.95 30.83
N TYR A 426 4.68 -20.09 29.56
CA TYR A 426 4.37 -21.27 28.75
C TYR A 426 4.87 -22.55 29.39
N ARG A 427 6.14 -22.62 29.78
CA ARG A 427 6.73 -23.79 30.45
C ARG A 427 6.06 -24.09 31.76
N PHE A 428 5.80 -23.08 32.60
CA PHE A 428 5.12 -23.25 33.87
C PHE A 428 3.72 -23.87 33.71
N ILE A 429 2.94 -23.38 32.71
CA ILE A 429 1.62 -23.93 32.41
C ILE A 429 1.73 -25.35 31.90
N CYS A 430 2.66 -25.63 30.99
CA CYS A 430 2.89 -26.97 30.47
C CYS A 430 3.30 -27.97 31.60
N GLN A 431 4.20 -27.59 32.49
CA GLN A 431 4.66 -28.47 33.59
C GLN A 431 3.57 -28.73 34.64
N LYS A 432 2.76 -27.71 34.99
CA LYS A 432 1.81 -27.78 36.09
C LYS A 432 0.44 -28.34 35.71
N TRP A 433 -0.03 -28.08 34.50
CA TRP A 433 -1.42 -28.37 34.11
C TRP A 433 -1.57 -29.31 32.93
N ARG A 434 -0.52 -29.71 32.25
CA ARG A 434 -0.60 -30.66 31.12
C ARG A 434 -1.31 -31.95 31.55
N GLY A 435 -2.18 -32.49 30.72
CA GLY A 435 -3.04 -33.63 31.01
C GLY A 435 -4.27 -33.32 31.89
N LYS A 436 -4.40 -32.10 32.44
CA LYS A 436 -5.58 -31.69 33.20
C LYS A 436 -6.61 -31.00 32.30
N LYS A 437 -7.90 -31.13 32.60
CA LYS A 437 -9.01 -30.52 31.84
C LYS A 437 -8.88 -28.99 31.67
N VAL A 438 -8.20 -28.31 32.61
CA VAL A 438 -8.01 -26.85 32.60
C VAL A 438 -6.79 -26.38 31.82
N PHE A 439 -6.00 -27.30 31.25
CA PHE A 439 -4.73 -26.97 30.58
C PHE A 439 -4.90 -25.96 29.45
N VAL A 440 -5.74 -26.28 28.44
CA VAL A 440 -5.95 -25.42 27.28
C VAL A 440 -6.58 -24.09 27.67
N GLN A 441 -7.47 -24.04 28.63
CA GLN A 441 -8.11 -22.83 29.14
C GLN A 441 -7.08 -21.90 29.81
N ARG A 442 -6.15 -22.45 30.62
CA ARG A 442 -5.06 -21.66 31.22
C ARG A 442 -4.09 -21.12 30.20
N LEU A 443 -3.77 -21.95 29.20
CA LEU A 443 -2.90 -21.52 28.13
C LEU A 443 -3.55 -20.44 27.25
N LEU A 444 -4.83 -20.59 26.92
CA LEU A 444 -5.60 -19.57 26.19
C LEU A 444 -5.66 -18.24 26.95
N ALA A 445 -5.96 -18.28 28.24
CA ALA A 445 -5.98 -17.08 29.08
C ALA A 445 -4.60 -16.38 29.11
N ALA A 446 -3.52 -17.16 29.20
CA ALA A 446 -2.16 -16.63 29.20
C ALA A 446 -1.78 -16.06 27.83
N VAL A 447 -2.17 -16.69 26.70
CA VAL A 447 -1.97 -16.15 25.34
C VAL A 447 -2.68 -14.82 25.18
N LEU A 448 -3.94 -14.72 25.62
CA LEU A 448 -4.70 -13.46 25.48
C LEU A 448 -4.10 -12.36 26.37
N ALA A 449 -3.74 -12.68 27.63
CA ALA A 449 -3.09 -11.72 28.52
C ALA A 449 -1.74 -11.23 27.96
N PHE A 450 -0.92 -12.14 27.49
CA PHE A 450 0.36 -11.81 26.83
C PHE A 450 0.16 -10.93 25.62
N SER A 451 -0.77 -11.30 24.72
CA SER A 451 -1.05 -10.55 23.48
C SER A 451 -1.56 -9.13 23.79
N CYS A 452 -2.38 -8.98 24.83
CA CYS A 452 -2.80 -7.64 25.28
C CYS A 452 -1.62 -6.82 25.81
N MET A 453 -0.83 -7.38 26.73
CA MET A 453 0.29 -6.67 27.36
C MET A 453 1.38 -6.32 26.34
N PHE A 454 1.81 -7.29 25.54
CA PHE A 454 2.81 -7.07 24.50
C PHE A 454 2.30 -6.09 23.43
N GLY A 455 1.06 -6.25 22.98
CA GLY A 455 0.46 -5.36 22.00
C GLY A 455 0.37 -3.90 22.50
N ILE A 456 0.05 -3.66 23.76
CA ILE A 456 0.07 -2.31 24.37
C ILE A 456 1.50 -1.76 24.34
N VAL A 457 2.49 -2.55 24.77
CA VAL A 457 3.90 -2.08 24.77
C VAL A 457 4.39 -1.83 23.35
N HIS A 458 4.11 -2.73 22.41
CA HIS A 458 4.53 -2.59 21.01
C HIS A 458 3.94 -1.35 20.35
N ILE A 459 2.62 -1.12 20.49
CA ILE A 459 1.95 0.07 19.98
C ILE A 459 2.47 1.32 20.70
N GLY A 460 2.67 1.26 22.02
CA GLY A 460 3.21 2.38 22.78
C GLY A 460 4.62 2.77 22.34
N ILE A 461 5.51 1.81 22.13
CA ILE A 461 6.85 2.08 21.56
C ILE A 461 6.71 2.71 20.18
N GLY A 462 5.84 2.16 19.31
CA GLY A 462 5.58 2.72 18.00
C GLY A 462 5.04 4.14 18.03
N LYS A 463 4.05 4.40 18.87
CA LYS A 463 3.40 5.70 18.98
C LYS A 463 4.29 6.79 19.59
N PHE A 464 4.99 6.47 20.68
CA PHE A 464 5.75 7.46 21.46
C PHE A 464 7.25 7.45 21.19
N GLY A 465 7.75 6.45 20.46
CA GLY A 465 9.16 6.33 20.11
C GLY A 465 9.52 7.04 18.79
N GLN A 466 8.58 7.64 18.08
CA GLN A 466 8.87 8.47 16.92
C GLN A 466 9.59 9.76 17.31
N TRP A 467 10.48 10.21 16.43
CA TRP A 467 11.26 11.45 16.58
C TRP A 467 10.37 12.69 16.54
N HIS A 468 9.22 12.58 15.91
CA HIS A 468 8.13 13.53 15.97
C HIS A 468 7.05 12.85 16.79
N THR A 469 7.00 13.13 18.07
CA THR A 469 5.79 12.91 18.86
C THR A 469 4.76 13.86 18.31
N ASP A 470 4.08 13.41 17.28
CA ASP A 470 2.89 14.08 16.77
C ASP A 470 1.78 13.93 17.83
N SER A 471 2.06 14.47 19.04
CA SER A 471 1.06 14.63 20.09
C SER A 471 -0.16 15.39 19.55
N ASP A 472 0.06 16.14 18.48
CA ASP A 472 -0.87 17.09 17.90
C ASP A 472 -1.50 16.61 16.59
N LEU A 473 -1.22 15.37 16.12
CA LEU A 473 -1.80 14.86 14.87
C LEU A 473 -3.34 14.88 14.88
N VAL A 474 -3.98 14.55 16.02
CA VAL A 474 -5.43 14.62 16.12
C VAL A 474 -5.91 16.06 15.94
N GLU A 475 -5.18 17.03 16.49
CA GLU A 475 -5.47 18.45 16.34
C GLU A 475 -5.22 18.90 14.91
N GLN A 476 -4.08 18.51 14.31
CA GLN A 476 -3.74 18.83 12.91
C GLN A 476 -4.79 18.28 11.94
N ASP A 477 -5.17 17.00 12.05
CA ASP A 477 -6.22 16.41 11.21
C ASP A 477 -7.59 17.10 11.42
N THR A 478 -7.91 17.48 12.66
CA THR A 478 -9.15 18.19 12.98
C THR A 478 -9.13 19.61 12.41
N ASN A 479 -8.00 20.29 12.49
CA ASN A 479 -7.82 21.64 11.95
C ASN A 479 -7.81 21.62 10.41
N ALA A 480 -7.23 20.60 9.78
CA ALA A 480 -7.31 20.41 8.32
C ALA A 480 -8.76 20.27 7.83
N LEU A 481 -9.63 19.60 8.61
CA LEU A 481 -11.05 19.50 8.27
C LEU A 481 -11.79 20.83 8.37
N LYS A 482 -11.41 21.70 9.30
CA LYS A 482 -11.98 23.07 9.39
C LYS A 482 -11.43 23.94 8.27
N LEU A 483 -10.11 23.93 8.08
CA LEU A 483 -9.46 24.66 7.00
C LEU A 483 -10.09 24.33 5.63
N LYS A 484 -10.47 23.07 5.38
CA LYS A 484 -11.19 22.69 4.16
C LYS A 484 -12.46 23.51 3.92
N GLU A 485 -13.20 23.83 4.99
CA GLU A 485 -14.45 24.60 4.91
C GLU A 485 -14.21 26.11 4.72
N ASP A 486 -13.04 26.60 5.19
CA ASP A 486 -12.67 28.01 5.16
C ASP A 486 -11.75 28.40 3.99
N LEU A 487 -11.21 27.41 3.24
CA LEU A 487 -10.42 27.67 2.03
C LEU A 487 -11.26 28.33 0.94
N PRO A 488 -10.69 29.27 0.17
CA PRO A 488 -11.36 29.85 -0.99
C PRO A 488 -11.82 28.77 -1.96
N GLU A 489 -12.99 28.98 -2.59
CA GLU A 489 -13.49 28.11 -3.64
C GLU A 489 -12.69 28.28 -4.93
N GLY A 490 -12.60 27.21 -5.75
CA GLY A 490 -11.99 27.22 -7.07
C GLY A 490 -11.22 25.94 -7.41
N ASP A 491 -10.92 25.81 -8.70
CA ASP A 491 -10.25 24.66 -9.31
C ASP A 491 -8.75 24.97 -9.52
N TRP A 492 -8.00 24.92 -8.44
CA TRP A 492 -6.57 25.18 -8.33
C TRP A 492 -5.90 24.17 -7.40
N ARG A 493 -4.58 24.08 -7.46
CA ARG A 493 -3.79 23.22 -6.57
C ARG A 493 -3.26 24.00 -5.38
N VAL A 494 -3.01 23.26 -4.31
CA VAL A 494 -2.21 23.71 -3.16
C VAL A 494 -0.82 23.08 -3.21
N ASP A 495 0.11 23.72 -2.53
CA ASP A 495 1.33 23.09 -2.08
C ASP A 495 1.43 23.17 -0.56
N THR A 496 2.32 22.39 0.06
CA THR A 496 2.50 22.41 1.50
C THR A 496 3.99 22.50 1.84
N TYR A 497 4.30 23.14 2.98
CA TYR A 497 5.66 23.28 3.44
C TYR A 497 5.79 22.82 4.87
N LYS A 498 6.54 21.73 5.10
CA LYS A 498 6.78 21.11 6.42
C LYS A 498 5.48 20.86 7.21
N THR A 499 4.42 20.41 6.56
CA THR A 499 3.17 19.95 7.19
C THR A 499 3.14 18.44 7.34
N HIS A 500 2.08 17.89 7.91
CA HIS A 500 1.90 16.44 7.94
C HIS A 500 1.59 15.88 6.53
N ASP A 501 1.98 14.62 6.31
CA ASP A 501 1.80 13.95 5.03
C ASP A 501 0.32 13.90 4.59
N ASN A 502 0.09 14.04 3.28
CA ASN A 502 -1.23 13.90 2.67
C ASN A 502 -2.27 14.94 3.14
N LEU A 503 -1.83 16.14 3.54
CA LEU A 503 -2.75 17.23 3.89
C LEU A 503 -3.76 17.49 2.75
N GLY A 504 -3.34 17.41 1.48
CA GLY A 504 -4.24 17.55 0.33
C GLY A 504 -5.44 16.60 0.35
N LEU A 505 -5.28 15.37 0.84
CA LEU A 505 -6.40 14.43 1.01
C LEU A 505 -7.37 14.84 2.13
N TRP A 506 -6.90 15.53 3.16
CA TRP A 506 -7.75 16.06 4.22
C TRP A 506 -8.57 17.27 3.73
N LEU A 507 -7.95 18.07 2.86
CA LEU A 507 -8.57 19.25 2.25
C LEU A 507 -9.47 18.89 1.05
N ASP A 508 -9.43 17.64 0.55
CA ASP A 508 -10.02 17.20 -0.72
C ASP A 508 -9.54 18.08 -1.91
N LYS A 509 -8.27 18.52 -1.88
CA LYS A 509 -7.62 19.39 -2.90
C LYS A 509 -6.43 18.70 -3.53
N SER A 510 -6.22 18.95 -4.82
CA SER A 510 -4.98 18.54 -5.50
C SER A 510 -3.78 19.24 -4.87
N CYS A 511 -2.73 18.48 -4.58
CA CYS A 511 -1.54 18.95 -3.86
C CYS A 511 -0.28 18.42 -4.52
N LEU A 512 0.79 19.23 -4.57
CA LEU A 512 2.08 18.80 -5.11
C LEU A 512 2.74 17.74 -4.22
N GLN A 513 2.51 17.83 -2.92
CA GLN A 513 3.04 16.85 -1.98
C GLN A 513 2.05 15.71 -1.76
N TYR A 514 2.54 14.48 -1.98
CA TYR A 514 1.74 13.27 -1.80
C TYR A 514 2.61 12.12 -1.28
N PHE A 515 2.06 11.33 -0.38
CA PHE A 515 2.68 10.12 0.15
C PHE A 515 1.84 8.89 -0.15
N GLY A 516 2.26 8.11 -1.15
CA GLY A 516 1.63 6.87 -1.57
C GLY A 516 2.51 6.10 -2.55
N SER A 517 2.55 4.77 -2.40
CA SER A 517 3.44 3.91 -3.20
C SER A 517 2.95 3.71 -4.63
N THR A 518 1.65 3.88 -4.88
CA THR A 518 1.05 3.81 -6.22
C THR A 518 0.97 5.22 -6.79
N ALA A 519 1.50 5.40 -8.00
CA ALA A 519 1.48 6.65 -8.75
C ALA A 519 1.17 6.37 -10.21
N ALA A 520 0.65 7.37 -10.93
CA ALA A 520 0.54 7.29 -12.37
C ALA A 520 1.94 7.09 -12.98
N PRO A 521 2.11 6.26 -14.03
CA PRO A 521 3.41 6.03 -14.66
C PRO A 521 4.10 7.32 -15.08
N SER A 522 3.37 8.25 -15.68
CA SER A 522 3.84 9.55 -16.13
C SER A 522 4.43 10.45 -15.02
N ILE A 523 3.89 10.38 -13.80
CA ILE A 523 4.48 11.10 -12.65
C ILE A 523 5.87 10.55 -12.29
N LEU A 524 6.10 9.25 -12.52
CA LEU A 524 7.40 8.61 -12.29
C LEU A 524 8.43 8.95 -13.37
N SER A 525 8.02 9.55 -14.48
CA SER A 525 8.90 10.15 -15.49
C SER A 525 9.06 11.65 -15.25
N PHE A 526 7.95 12.38 -15.12
CA PHE A 526 7.91 13.84 -14.99
C PHE A 526 8.75 14.38 -13.81
N TYR A 527 8.52 13.91 -12.59
CA TYR A 527 9.27 14.44 -11.44
C TYR A 527 10.78 14.16 -11.50
N PRO A 528 11.25 12.93 -11.83
CA PRO A 528 12.69 12.67 -11.99
C PRO A 528 13.33 13.49 -13.12
N ALA A 529 12.63 13.76 -14.22
CA ALA A 529 13.12 14.62 -15.31
C ALA A 529 13.43 16.04 -14.82
N LEU A 530 12.72 16.51 -13.79
CA LEU A 530 12.95 17.79 -13.09
C LEU A 530 13.92 17.70 -11.89
N GLY A 531 14.57 16.55 -11.70
CA GLY A 531 15.44 16.31 -10.53
C GLY A 531 14.69 16.15 -9.21
N VAL A 532 13.36 16.02 -9.23
CA VAL A 532 12.55 15.76 -8.05
C VAL A 532 12.45 14.25 -7.83
N LYS A 533 12.85 13.80 -6.65
CA LYS A 533 12.73 12.38 -6.32
C LYS A 533 11.26 11.98 -6.16
N ARG A 534 10.81 10.98 -6.92
CA ARG A 534 9.49 10.36 -6.78
C ARG A 534 9.63 8.85 -6.60
N ASP A 535 9.60 8.41 -5.33
CA ASP A 535 9.50 6.99 -4.97
C ASP A 535 8.14 6.69 -4.33
N VAL A 536 8.03 6.70 -3.01
CA VAL A 536 6.78 6.61 -2.26
C VAL A 536 6.20 7.97 -1.91
N ARG A 537 6.95 9.05 -2.17
CA ARG A 537 6.59 10.42 -1.84
C ARG A 537 6.98 11.36 -2.99
N SER A 538 6.13 12.35 -3.26
CA SER A 538 6.47 13.55 -4.02
C SER A 538 6.58 14.72 -3.03
N GLU A 539 7.72 15.41 -3.06
CA GLU A 539 8.00 16.57 -2.20
C GLU A 539 8.98 17.49 -2.93
N PRO A 540 8.49 18.28 -3.92
CA PRO A 540 9.33 19.21 -4.65
C PRO A 540 9.87 20.30 -3.73
N ASP A 541 11.18 20.55 -3.83
CA ASP A 541 11.84 21.61 -3.07
C ASP A 541 11.18 22.97 -3.35
N ILE A 542 11.00 23.80 -2.31
CA ILE A 542 10.33 25.10 -2.42
C ILE A 542 11.12 26.07 -3.32
N THR A 543 12.43 25.90 -3.44
CA THR A 543 13.28 26.69 -4.31
C THR A 543 13.07 26.44 -5.81
N ASN A 544 12.39 25.31 -6.17
CA ASN A 544 11.94 25.07 -7.53
C ASN A 544 10.63 25.84 -7.81
N TYR A 545 10.72 27.18 -7.81
CA TYR A 545 9.58 28.09 -7.87
C TYR A 545 8.75 27.94 -9.16
N ALA A 546 9.41 27.71 -10.31
CA ALA A 546 8.72 27.66 -11.60
C ALA A 546 7.73 26.48 -11.70
N LEU A 547 7.99 25.40 -10.97
CA LEU A 547 7.10 24.26 -10.89
C LEU A 547 5.72 24.64 -10.33
N ARG A 548 5.66 25.64 -9.43
CA ARG A 548 4.38 26.08 -8.83
C ARG A 548 3.50 26.85 -9.83
N GLY A 549 4.11 27.66 -10.66
CA GLY A 549 3.40 28.31 -11.79
C GLY A 549 2.91 27.28 -12.81
N LEU A 550 3.79 26.37 -13.26
CA LEU A 550 3.50 25.33 -14.25
C LEU A 550 2.35 24.41 -13.78
N LEU A 551 2.35 24.00 -12.52
CA LEU A 551 1.37 23.07 -11.97
C LEU A 551 0.13 23.76 -11.38
N SER A 552 -0.09 25.05 -11.65
CA SER A 552 -1.27 25.81 -11.24
C SER A 552 -1.48 25.80 -9.70
N VAL A 553 -0.41 25.97 -8.94
CA VAL A 553 -0.48 26.13 -7.48
C VAL A 553 -0.85 27.57 -7.14
N LYS A 554 -1.99 27.73 -6.49
CA LYS A 554 -2.48 29.06 -6.08
C LYS A 554 -2.14 29.37 -4.63
N TYR A 555 -2.26 28.41 -3.74
CA TYR A 555 -1.97 28.61 -2.32
C TYR A 555 -0.92 27.63 -1.82
N LEU A 556 -0.06 28.11 -0.93
CA LEU A 556 0.83 27.29 -0.13
C LEU A 556 0.38 27.33 1.32
N ILE A 557 0.44 26.17 1.97
CA ILE A 557 -0.02 25.98 3.34
C ILE A 557 1.18 25.52 4.19
N THR A 558 1.41 26.21 5.29
CA THR A 558 2.43 25.85 6.30
C THR A 558 1.85 25.93 7.70
N THR A 559 2.65 25.61 8.71
CA THR A 559 2.27 25.81 10.12
C THR A 559 2.92 27.07 10.68
N PRO A 560 2.36 27.70 11.74
CA PRO A 560 2.97 28.86 12.38
C PRO A 560 4.42 28.61 12.84
N GLU A 561 4.76 27.36 13.20
CA GLU A 561 6.10 26.98 13.63
C GLU A 561 7.12 27.01 12.47
N ASN A 562 6.68 26.69 11.27
CA ASN A 562 7.50 26.62 10.06
C ASN A 562 7.42 27.88 9.20
N GLN A 563 6.63 28.88 9.61
CA GLN A 563 6.41 30.11 8.85
C GLN A 563 7.72 30.84 8.55
N SER A 564 8.55 31.06 9.58
CA SER A 564 9.82 31.78 9.40
C SER A 564 10.81 31.03 8.51
N ASP A 565 10.80 29.70 8.56
CA ASP A 565 11.65 28.89 7.68
C ASP A 565 11.19 29.04 6.22
N PHE A 566 9.89 28.97 5.98
CA PHE A 566 9.30 29.18 4.65
C PHE A 566 9.66 30.58 4.10
N GLU A 567 9.45 31.65 4.86
CA GLU A 567 9.74 33.02 4.44
C GLU A 567 11.24 33.26 4.13
N ASN A 568 12.14 32.47 4.71
CA ASN A 568 13.58 32.55 4.45
C ASN A 568 14.02 31.70 3.23
N GLU A 569 13.32 30.62 2.93
CA GLU A 569 13.68 29.67 1.85
C GLU A 569 12.95 29.96 0.53
N ALA A 570 11.72 30.47 0.61
CA ALA A 570 10.89 30.75 -0.55
C ALA A 570 11.35 32.00 -1.32
N ASP A 571 11.02 32.01 -2.61
CA ASP A 571 11.21 33.19 -3.48
C ASP A 571 10.23 34.33 -3.14
N SER A 572 10.38 35.46 -3.85
CA SER A 572 9.54 36.66 -3.66
C SER A 572 8.11 36.54 -4.25
N GLY A 573 7.77 35.42 -4.84
CA GLY A 573 6.47 35.18 -5.50
C GLY A 573 5.33 34.81 -4.57
N TRP A 574 5.50 34.93 -3.27
CA TRP A 574 4.50 34.56 -2.26
C TRP A 574 4.10 35.76 -1.43
N GLU A 575 2.77 35.97 -1.30
CA GLU A 575 2.19 36.98 -0.43
C GLU A 575 1.38 36.31 0.69
N TYR A 576 1.58 36.77 1.94
CA TYR A 576 0.78 36.30 3.07
C TYR A 576 -0.72 36.54 2.78
N TYR A 577 -1.50 35.47 2.84
CA TYR A 577 -2.94 35.52 2.62
C TYR A 577 -3.71 35.61 3.93
N ASP A 578 -3.64 34.58 4.78
CA ASP A 578 -4.34 34.54 6.08
C ASP A 578 -3.76 33.43 6.98
N THR A 579 -4.21 33.44 8.24
CA THR A 579 -3.98 32.33 9.19
C THR A 579 -5.32 31.74 9.59
N LEU A 580 -5.61 30.56 9.09
CA LEU A 580 -6.89 29.85 9.26
C LEU A 580 -6.66 28.51 9.96
N ASP A 581 -7.43 28.22 11.00
CA ASP A 581 -7.49 26.93 11.68
C ASP A 581 -6.13 26.32 12.08
N GLY A 582 -5.18 27.18 12.49
CA GLY A 582 -3.85 26.73 12.90
C GLY A 582 -2.86 26.53 11.74
N TYR A 583 -3.23 26.89 10.52
CA TYR A 583 -2.37 26.93 9.34
C TYR A 583 -2.15 28.35 8.84
N VAL A 584 -1.00 28.60 8.25
CA VAL A 584 -0.64 29.87 7.60
C VAL A 584 -0.70 29.64 6.07
N LEU A 585 -1.41 30.52 5.39
CA LEU A 585 -1.62 30.48 3.95
C LEU A 585 -0.87 31.61 3.25
N TYR A 586 -0.23 31.27 2.12
CA TYR A 586 0.37 32.23 1.20
C TYR A 586 -0.25 32.09 -0.16
N GLU A 587 -0.51 33.21 -0.85
CA GLU A 587 -0.97 33.22 -2.23
C GLU A 587 0.20 33.37 -3.18
N ASN A 588 0.22 32.59 -4.27
CA ASN A 588 1.22 32.63 -5.31
C ASN A 588 0.92 33.77 -6.29
N THR A 589 1.73 34.83 -6.33
CA THR A 589 1.57 35.96 -7.24
C THR A 589 1.86 35.57 -8.70
N ASN A 590 2.60 34.47 -8.92
CA ASN A 590 2.91 33.89 -10.23
C ASN A 590 1.97 32.74 -10.60
N TYR A 591 0.82 32.63 -9.95
CA TYR A 591 -0.19 31.63 -10.28
C TYR A 591 -0.63 31.72 -11.73
N VAL A 592 -0.62 30.59 -12.44
CA VAL A 592 -1.14 30.43 -13.80
C VAL A 592 -2.35 29.48 -13.74
N PRO A 593 -3.52 29.86 -14.26
CA PRO A 593 -4.68 28.97 -14.33
C PRO A 593 -4.37 27.72 -15.16
N MET A 594 -5.05 26.61 -14.85
CA MET A 594 -4.94 25.36 -15.58
C MET A 594 -5.48 25.51 -17.00
N GLY A 595 -4.75 24.92 -17.97
CA GLY A 595 -5.11 25.00 -19.39
C GLY A 595 -4.62 26.30 -20.04
N PHE A 596 -3.53 26.25 -20.84
CA PHE A 596 -2.99 27.39 -21.54
C PHE A 596 -2.24 26.95 -22.80
N THR A 597 -1.85 27.91 -23.64
CA THR A 597 -1.12 27.61 -24.86
C THR A 597 0.31 28.13 -24.83
N TYR A 598 1.15 27.54 -25.68
CA TYR A 598 2.51 27.95 -25.92
C TYR A 598 2.66 28.54 -27.34
N ASP A 599 3.67 29.36 -27.52
CA ASP A 599 4.14 29.81 -28.83
C ASP A 599 5.35 29.02 -29.30
N TYR A 600 6.09 28.41 -28.35
CA TYR A 600 7.35 27.73 -28.61
C TYR A 600 7.29 26.27 -28.18
N TYR A 601 8.10 25.45 -28.90
CA TYR A 601 8.42 24.09 -28.47
C TYR A 601 9.94 23.86 -28.40
N VAL A 602 10.36 22.84 -27.70
CA VAL A 602 11.71 22.25 -27.73
C VAL A 602 11.58 20.75 -27.96
N THR A 603 12.63 20.15 -28.55
CA THR A 603 12.68 18.68 -28.67
C THR A 603 13.07 18.01 -27.36
N GLU A 604 12.77 16.72 -27.20
CA GLU A 604 13.24 15.94 -26.04
C GLU A 604 14.77 16.00 -25.90
N GLU A 605 15.53 15.90 -27.02
CA GLU A 605 17.00 16.00 -27.00
C GLU A 605 17.46 17.34 -26.42
N THR A 606 16.87 18.46 -26.86
CA THR A 606 17.19 19.80 -26.33
C THR A 606 16.85 19.92 -24.84
N TYR A 607 15.74 19.34 -24.42
CA TYR A 607 15.33 19.32 -23.02
C TYR A 607 16.26 18.48 -22.16
N GLU A 608 16.63 17.28 -22.60
CA GLU A 608 17.54 16.38 -21.88
C GLU A 608 18.94 16.99 -21.70
N ASP A 609 19.42 17.73 -22.70
CA ASP A 609 20.70 18.44 -22.66
C ASP A 609 20.67 19.70 -21.77
N SER A 610 19.50 20.15 -21.35
CA SER A 610 19.33 21.34 -20.52
C SER A 610 19.73 21.08 -19.05
N ILE A 611 20.02 22.17 -18.33
CA ILE A 611 20.41 22.10 -16.91
C ILE A 611 19.19 21.70 -16.05
N THR A 612 19.26 20.59 -15.36
CA THR A 612 18.14 20.02 -14.57
C THR A 612 17.50 21.03 -13.60
N THR A 613 18.28 21.90 -12.97
CA THR A 613 17.76 22.89 -12.01
C THR A 613 16.95 24.02 -12.64
N THR A 614 17.05 24.21 -13.95
CA THR A 614 16.29 25.23 -14.70
C THR A 614 15.24 24.63 -15.63
N ARG A 615 15.08 23.32 -15.65
CA ARG A 615 14.10 22.63 -16.50
C ARG A 615 12.68 23.09 -16.28
N SER A 616 12.29 23.32 -15.01
CA SER A 616 10.94 23.84 -14.72
C SER A 616 10.69 25.24 -15.28
N ASN A 617 11.74 26.10 -15.37
CA ASN A 617 11.66 27.38 -16.05
C ASN A 617 11.51 27.19 -17.57
N LEU A 618 12.22 26.22 -18.15
CA LEU A 618 12.11 25.90 -19.58
C LEU A 618 10.71 25.40 -19.93
N LEU A 619 10.10 24.53 -19.08
CA LEU A 619 8.73 24.07 -19.26
C LEU A 619 7.68 25.20 -19.16
N MET A 620 7.95 26.26 -18.41
CA MET A 620 7.07 27.46 -18.44
C MET A 620 7.18 28.24 -19.75
N ARG A 621 8.30 28.14 -20.46
CA ARG A 621 8.59 28.89 -21.69
C ARG A 621 8.17 28.18 -22.96
N ALA A 622 8.45 26.87 -23.06
CA ALA A 622 8.25 26.07 -24.24
C ALA A 622 7.73 24.67 -23.90
N LEU A 623 6.93 24.12 -24.79
CA LEU A 623 6.40 22.76 -24.70
C LEU A 623 7.45 21.76 -25.18
N VAL A 624 7.68 20.69 -24.44
CA VAL A 624 8.55 19.59 -24.89
C VAL A 624 7.74 18.63 -25.75
N LEU A 625 8.20 18.40 -26.97
CA LEU A 625 7.58 17.48 -27.92
C LEU A 625 8.53 16.34 -28.29
N SER A 626 8.02 15.13 -28.43
CA SER A 626 8.73 14.01 -29.02
C SER A 626 9.05 14.26 -30.50
N ASP A 627 10.00 13.54 -31.09
CA ASP A 627 10.32 13.65 -32.51
C ASP A 627 9.09 13.40 -33.41
N GLU A 628 8.23 12.44 -33.04
CA GLU A 628 6.98 12.12 -33.75
C GLU A 628 5.98 13.29 -33.66
N ASP A 629 5.88 13.91 -32.50
CA ASP A 629 4.98 15.03 -32.26
C ASP A 629 5.48 16.30 -32.91
N VAL A 630 6.79 16.51 -33.03
CA VAL A 630 7.37 17.61 -33.78
C VAL A 630 6.98 17.53 -35.28
N GLU A 631 7.03 16.32 -35.88
CA GLU A 631 6.59 16.13 -37.28
C GLU A 631 5.09 16.43 -37.45
N THR A 632 4.27 16.09 -36.47
CA THR A 632 2.81 16.22 -36.55
C THR A 632 2.33 17.61 -36.15
N TYR A 633 2.80 18.13 -35.03
CA TYR A 633 2.29 19.31 -34.32
C TYR A 633 3.22 20.51 -34.35
N GLY A 634 4.52 20.35 -34.64
CA GLY A 634 5.49 21.46 -34.69
C GLY A 634 5.10 22.62 -35.58
N LYS A 635 4.27 22.37 -36.63
CA LYS A 635 3.72 23.40 -37.50
C LYS A 635 2.80 24.44 -36.81
N TYR A 636 2.27 24.15 -35.66
CA TYR A 636 1.41 25.04 -34.86
C TYR A 636 2.20 25.91 -33.88
N LEU A 637 3.45 25.55 -33.65
CA LEU A 637 4.38 26.21 -32.73
C LEU A 637 5.63 26.68 -33.46
N THR A 638 6.51 27.39 -32.80
CA THR A 638 7.82 27.78 -33.29
C THR A 638 8.89 27.11 -32.44
N GLU A 639 9.94 26.58 -33.06
CA GLU A 639 11.07 26.06 -32.29
C GLU A 639 11.73 27.18 -31.48
N LEU A 640 12.02 26.94 -30.20
CA LEU A 640 12.59 27.95 -29.31
C LEU A 640 14.00 28.33 -29.77
N PRO A 641 14.27 29.63 -30.02
CA PRO A 641 15.61 30.06 -30.41
C PRO A 641 16.66 29.69 -29.37
N GLU A 642 17.85 29.27 -29.85
CA GLU A 642 18.95 28.81 -28.98
C GLU A 642 19.35 29.85 -27.92
N GLU A 643 19.28 31.14 -28.24
CA GLU A 643 19.56 32.25 -27.33
C GLU A 643 18.62 32.26 -26.09
N ASN A 644 17.39 31.79 -26.25
CA ASN A 644 16.37 31.77 -25.21
C ASN A 644 16.43 30.51 -24.34
N LEU A 645 17.24 29.53 -24.71
CA LEU A 645 17.44 28.31 -23.88
C LEU A 645 18.20 28.58 -22.56
N TYR A 646 18.98 29.67 -22.52
CA TYR A 646 19.86 30.01 -21.40
C TYR A 646 19.38 31.21 -20.58
N ASP A 647 18.32 31.88 -21.00
CA ASP A 647 17.73 33.04 -20.32
C ASP A 647 16.58 32.57 -19.37
N LEU A 648 16.92 31.70 -18.44
CA LEU A 648 15.96 31.03 -17.53
C LEU A 648 16.10 31.55 -16.10
N TYR A 649 15.94 32.85 -15.91
CA TYR A 649 16.01 33.53 -14.61
C TYR A 649 14.62 33.77 -14.02
N TYR A 650 14.55 34.24 -12.77
CA TYR A 650 13.30 34.52 -12.09
C TYR A 650 12.46 35.58 -12.79
N GLU A 651 13.08 36.66 -13.29
CA GLU A 651 12.39 37.75 -13.98
C GLU A 651 11.76 37.25 -15.29
N THR A 652 12.44 36.39 -16.04
CA THR A 652 11.92 35.80 -17.26
C THR A 652 10.82 34.78 -16.97
N TYR A 653 10.94 34.02 -15.89
CA TYR A 653 9.86 33.15 -15.40
C TYR A 653 8.59 33.96 -15.07
N VAL A 654 8.71 35.11 -14.40
CA VAL A 654 7.55 35.98 -14.13
C VAL A 654 6.90 36.48 -15.42
N SER A 655 7.71 36.80 -16.44
CA SER A 655 7.20 37.15 -17.77
C SER A 655 6.47 35.99 -18.43
N ASP A 656 7.08 34.80 -18.42
CA ASP A 656 6.49 33.57 -18.96
C ASP A 656 5.16 33.24 -18.29
N CYS A 657 5.05 33.39 -16.94
CA CYS A 657 3.80 33.24 -16.22
C CYS A 657 2.72 34.24 -16.69
N ASN A 658 3.09 35.49 -16.94
CA ASN A 658 2.15 36.50 -17.48
C ASN A 658 1.66 36.13 -18.88
N ASP A 659 2.56 35.63 -19.76
CA ASP A 659 2.23 35.17 -21.09
C ASP A 659 1.30 33.96 -21.07
N ARG A 660 1.60 32.95 -20.22
CA ARG A 660 0.71 31.79 -20.05
C ARG A 660 -0.66 32.22 -19.50
N ARG A 661 -0.69 33.14 -18.54
CA ARG A 661 -1.94 33.66 -17.95
C ARG A 661 -2.80 34.41 -18.98
N ALA A 662 -2.17 35.16 -19.89
CA ALA A 662 -2.87 35.86 -20.95
C ALA A 662 -3.49 34.92 -22.01
N ASN A 663 -2.93 33.72 -22.15
CA ASN A 663 -3.33 32.68 -23.09
C ASN A 663 -3.94 31.45 -22.41
N ALA A 664 -4.44 31.61 -21.18
CA ALA A 664 -5.09 30.55 -20.44
C ALA A 664 -6.57 30.38 -20.83
N CYS A 665 -7.12 29.22 -20.51
CA CYS A 665 -8.54 28.92 -20.62
C CYS A 665 -9.36 29.96 -19.83
N SER A 666 -10.47 30.39 -20.40
CA SER A 666 -11.41 31.31 -19.76
C SER A 666 -12.16 30.66 -18.60
N GLU A 667 -12.41 29.35 -18.72
CA GLU A 667 -12.98 28.51 -17.67
C GLU A 667 -12.22 27.19 -17.59
N PHE A 668 -12.03 26.68 -16.37
CA PHE A 668 -11.51 25.35 -16.09
C PHE A 668 -12.25 24.78 -14.90
N GLN A 669 -12.75 23.56 -15.05
CA GLN A 669 -13.50 22.87 -13.99
C GLN A 669 -12.94 21.48 -13.74
N MET A 670 -12.50 21.21 -12.52
CA MET A 670 -12.18 19.87 -12.05
C MET A 670 -13.47 19.07 -11.84
N THR A 671 -13.48 17.83 -12.32
CA THR A 671 -14.64 16.94 -12.17
C THR A 671 -14.19 15.59 -11.56
N ASN A 672 -15.15 14.80 -11.07
CA ASN A 672 -14.88 13.48 -10.48
C ASN A 672 -14.49 12.40 -11.51
N SER A 673 -14.52 12.74 -12.79
CA SER A 673 -14.14 11.84 -13.89
C SER A 673 -13.10 12.43 -14.86
N GLY A 674 -12.53 13.58 -14.55
CA GLY A 674 -11.57 14.30 -15.38
C GLY A 674 -11.69 15.80 -15.22
N PHE A 675 -11.87 16.55 -16.32
CA PHE A 675 -12.03 18.01 -16.28
C PHE A 675 -12.68 18.53 -17.56
N SER A 676 -13.19 19.75 -17.48
CA SER A 676 -13.69 20.52 -18.62
C SER A 676 -13.02 21.88 -18.66
N ALA A 677 -12.82 22.43 -19.87
CA ALA A 677 -12.22 23.74 -20.06
C ALA A 677 -12.82 24.46 -21.28
N GLU A 678 -12.73 25.77 -21.27
CA GLU A 678 -13.15 26.62 -22.39
C GLU A 678 -12.03 27.56 -22.79
N ILE A 679 -11.76 27.65 -24.09
CA ILE A 679 -10.71 28.52 -24.63
C ILE A 679 -11.13 29.16 -25.96
N ASN A 680 -10.63 30.35 -26.22
CA ASN A 680 -10.81 31.01 -27.52
C ASN A 680 -9.46 31.33 -28.13
N LEU A 681 -9.14 30.71 -29.28
CA LEU A 681 -7.84 30.75 -29.93
C LEU A 681 -7.90 31.59 -31.21
N ASP A 682 -6.86 32.39 -31.45
CA ASP A 682 -6.71 33.15 -32.72
C ASP A 682 -6.28 32.25 -33.89
N ARG A 683 -5.64 31.11 -33.60
CA ARG A 683 -5.15 30.13 -34.58
C ARG A 683 -5.28 28.72 -33.97
N ASP A 684 -5.21 27.69 -34.80
CA ASP A 684 -5.11 26.31 -34.29
C ASP A 684 -3.83 26.21 -33.47
N ASN A 685 -3.96 25.61 -32.24
CA ASN A 685 -2.83 25.46 -31.33
C ASN A 685 -3.06 24.28 -30.37
N LEU A 686 -1.97 23.83 -29.76
CA LEU A 686 -2.02 22.87 -28.64
C LEU A 686 -2.42 23.60 -27.36
N VAL A 687 -3.43 23.07 -26.67
CA VAL A 687 -3.81 23.51 -25.33
C VAL A 687 -3.21 22.52 -24.33
N PHE A 688 -2.30 23.01 -23.53
CA PHE A 688 -1.58 22.26 -22.51
C PHE A 688 -2.37 22.22 -21.20
N PHE A 689 -2.34 21.06 -20.53
CA PHE A 689 -2.91 20.86 -19.21
C PHE A 689 -1.87 20.21 -18.30
N ALA A 690 -1.56 20.84 -17.18
CA ALA A 690 -0.64 20.31 -16.18
C ALA A 690 -1.29 19.14 -15.37
N VAL A 691 -1.74 18.13 -16.08
CA VAL A 691 -2.37 16.90 -15.57
C VAL A 691 -1.57 15.71 -16.06
N PRO A 692 -1.25 14.74 -15.18
CA PRO A 692 -0.47 13.56 -15.55
C PRO A 692 -1.12 12.80 -16.71
N TYR A 693 -0.33 12.47 -17.73
CA TYR A 693 -0.77 11.63 -18.84
C TYR A 693 -1.13 10.23 -18.35
N ASP A 694 -2.21 9.67 -18.87
CA ASP A 694 -2.63 8.29 -18.63
C ASP A 694 -3.47 7.83 -19.84
N ASP A 695 -3.19 6.63 -20.38
CA ASP A 695 -3.92 6.03 -21.51
C ASP A 695 -5.43 5.90 -21.27
N GLY A 696 -5.87 6.03 -20.01
CA GLY A 696 -7.27 6.04 -19.64
C GLY A 696 -8.02 7.32 -20.00
N PHE A 697 -7.35 8.40 -20.41
CA PHE A 697 -8.01 9.62 -20.82
C PHE A 697 -8.52 9.57 -22.27
N THR A 698 -9.71 10.12 -22.47
CA THR A 698 -10.27 10.44 -23.78
C THR A 698 -10.61 11.94 -23.80
N ALA A 699 -10.10 12.67 -24.78
CA ALA A 699 -10.38 14.09 -24.98
C ALA A 699 -11.50 14.30 -26.01
N TYR A 700 -12.37 15.25 -25.74
CA TYR A 700 -13.38 15.72 -26.67
C TYR A 700 -13.24 17.22 -26.84
N VAL A 701 -13.05 17.69 -28.08
CA VAL A 701 -13.05 19.11 -28.45
C VAL A 701 -14.32 19.41 -29.24
N ASN A 702 -15.16 20.27 -28.72
CA ASN A 702 -16.48 20.55 -29.28
C ASN A 702 -17.35 19.29 -29.51
N GLY A 703 -17.22 18.30 -28.61
CA GLY A 703 -17.92 17.02 -28.65
C GLY A 703 -17.36 15.99 -29.66
N GLN A 704 -16.24 16.30 -30.31
CA GLN A 704 -15.52 15.37 -31.20
C GLN A 704 -14.28 14.83 -30.48
N GLU A 705 -14.11 13.52 -30.53
CA GLU A 705 -12.94 12.85 -29.95
C GLU A 705 -11.66 13.33 -30.65
N GLN A 706 -10.67 13.66 -29.85
CA GLN A 706 -9.34 14.10 -30.25
C GLN A 706 -8.27 13.27 -29.54
N GLU A 707 -7.10 13.19 -30.14
CA GLU A 707 -5.93 12.54 -29.57
C GLU A 707 -5.43 13.31 -28.35
N VAL A 708 -5.14 12.58 -27.25
CA VAL A 708 -4.44 13.12 -26.08
C VAL A 708 -2.94 12.96 -26.32
N ILE A 709 -2.23 14.06 -26.34
CA ILE A 709 -0.80 14.10 -26.65
C ILE A 709 -0.04 14.12 -25.31
N GLU A 710 0.91 13.21 -25.13
CA GLU A 710 1.85 13.26 -24.01
C GLU A 710 2.92 14.30 -24.31
N VAL A 711 3.11 15.25 -23.39
CA VAL A 711 4.06 16.36 -23.51
C VAL A 711 4.79 16.56 -22.18
N ASP A 712 5.88 17.33 -22.18
CA ASP A 712 6.60 17.73 -20.97
C ASP A 712 6.95 16.53 -20.06
N GLU A 713 7.39 15.39 -20.65
CA GLU A 713 7.81 14.19 -19.90
C GLU A 713 6.71 13.52 -19.07
N GLY A 714 5.43 13.73 -19.43
CA GLY A 714 4.33 13.02 -18.75
C GLY A 714 3.12 13.87 -18.41
N LEU A 715 2.95 15.02 -19.04
CA LEU A 715 1.75 15.84 -18.93
C LEU A 715 0.93 15.77 -20.24
N MET A 716 -0.18 16.51 -20.35
CA MET A 716 -1.11 16.35 -21.46
C MET A 716 -1.31 17.62 -22.26
N ALA A 717 -1.52 17.44 -23.57
CA ALA A 717 -2.03 18.48 -24.44
C ALA A 717 -3.09 17.92 -25.42
N VAL A 718 -3.87 18.83 -26.02
CA VAL A 718 -4.84 18.51 -27.08
C VAL A 718 -4.84 19.60 -28.14
N LEU A 719 -4.98 19.22 -29.40
CA LEU A 719 -5.08 20.17 -30.51
C LEU A 719 -6.48 20.79 -30.57
N CYS A 720 -6.56 22.11 -30.51
CA CYS A 720 -7.80 22.88 -30.64
C CYS A 720 -7.79 23.77 -31.85
N PRO A 721 -8.91 23.89 -32.59
CA PRO A 721 -9.02 24.81 -33.76
C PRO A 721 -9.15 26.27 -33.31
N ALA A 722 -8.85 27.17 -34.25
CA ALA A 722 -9.11 28.59 -34.07
C ALA A 722 -10.58 28.86 -33.72
N GLY A 723 -10.82 29.84 -32.86
CA GLY A 723 -12.11 30.21 -32.36
C GLY A 723 -12.40 29.62 -30.97
N TYR A 724 -13.66 29.69 -30.57
CA TYR A 724 -14.11 29.17 -29.28
C TYR A 724 -14.20 27.64 -29.28
N SER A 725 -13.60 27.02 -28.30
CA SER A 725 -13.63 25.56 -28.09
C SER A 725 -14.02 25.20 -26.65
N VAL A 726 -14.86 24.18 -26.52
CA VAL A 726 -15.13 23.46 -25.26
C VAL A 726 -14.35 22.17 -25.30
N ILE A 727 -13.57 21.93 -24.26
CA ILE A 727 -12.66 20.78 -24.13
C ILE A 727 -13.10 19.97 -22.93
N ASP A 728 -13.37 18.68 -23.13
CA ASP A 728 -13.71 17.75 -22.06
C ASP A 728 -12.75 16.58 -22.04
N PHE A 729 -12.14 16.30 -20.90
CA PHE A 729 -11.34 15.10 -20.66
C PHE A 729 -12.07 14.17 -19.73
N VAL A 730 -12.22 12.90 -20.14
CA VAL A 730 -12.90 11.87 -19.36
C VAL A 730 -11.98 10.69 -19.15
N TYR A 731 -11.84 10.26 -17.91
CA TYR A 731 -10.98 9.17 -17.52
C TYR A 731 -11.74 7.87 -17.28
N GLU A 732 -11.29 6.78 -17.90
CA GLU A 732 -11.68 5.41 -17.59
C GLU A 732 -10.41 4.54 -17.57
N ALA A 733 -10.11 3.90 -16.44
CA ALA A 733 -8.90 3.10 -16.31
C ALA A 733 -8.72 2.12 -17.47
N ASP A 734 -7.51 2.05 -18.05
CA ASP A 734 -7.24 1.17 -19.20
C ASP A 734 -7.57 -0.28 -18.87
N GLY A 735 -8.15 -1.00 -19.85
CA GLY A 735 -8.61 -2.38 -19.72
C GLY A 735 -9.88 -2.58 -18.86
N LEU A 736 -10.47 -1.51 -18.27
CA LEU A 736 -11.66 -1.65 -17.40
C LEU A 736 -12.88 -2.20 -18.17
N LYS A 737 -13.11 -1.80 -19.41
CA LYS A 737 -14.23 -2.31 -20.23
C LYS A 737 -14.16 -3.84 -20.41
N LEU A 738 -12.95 -4.34 -20.73
CA LEU A 738 -12.71 -5.78 -20.89
C LEU A 738 -12.89 -6.52 -19.57
N SER A 739 -12.25 -6.05 -18.51
CA SER A 739 -12.27 -6.68 -17.19
C SER A 739 -13.68 -6.70 -16.58
N LYS A 740 -14.45 -5.63 -16.75
CA LYS A 740 -15.85 -5.53 -16.38
C LYS A 740 -16.70 -6.59 -17.12
N THR A 741 -16.47 -6.75 -18.41
CA THR A 741 -17.17 -7.77 -19.23
C THR A 741 -16.84 -9.19 -18.75
N VAL A 742 -15.57 -9.50 -18.53
CA VAL A 742 -15.11 -10.80 -18.01
C VAL A 742 -15.75 -11.09 -16.65
N THR A 743 -15.72 -10.14 -15.73
CA THR A 743 -16.31 -10.29 -14.39
C THR A 743 -17.83 -10.50 -14.45
N LEU A 744 -18.55 -9.73 -15.29
CA LEU A 744 -19.99 -9.84 -15.47
C LEU A 744 -20.40 -11.20 -16.06
N ILE A 745 -19.57 -11.84 -16.88
CA ILE A 745 -19.77 -13.20 -17.39
C ILE A 745 -19.41 -14.24 -16.32
N ALA A 746 -18.30 -14.04 -15.61
CA ALA A 746 -17.78 -15.00 -14.64
C ALA A 746 -18.74 -15.21 -13.45
N ILE A 747 -19.41 -14.18 -12.96
CA ILE A 747 -20.33 -14.26 -11.82
C ILE A 747 -21.54 -15.19 -12.13
N PRO A 748 -22.31 -15.03 -13.22
CA PRO A 748 -23.36 -15.97 -13.59
C PRO A 748 -22.85 -17.39 -13.82
N VAL A 749 -21.71 -17.57 -14.49
CA VAL A 749 -21.08 -18.87 -14.68
C VAL A 749 -20.77 -19.54 -13.34
N PHE A 750 -20.23 -18.79 -12.38
CA PHE A 750 -20.01 -19.27 -11.02
C PHE A 750 -21.30 -19.70 -10.33
N VAL A 751 -22.36 -18.91 -10.42
CA VAL A 751 -23.67 -19.25 -9.84
C VAL A 751 -24.24 -20.54 -10.46
N LEU A 752 -24.15 -20.68 -11.78
CA LEU A 752 -24.58 -21.90 -12.49
C LEU A 752 -23.73 -23.11 -12.10
N TYR A 753 -22.41 -22.94 -11.99
CA TYR A 753 -21.47 -23.96 -11.54
C TYR A 753 -21.85 -24.50 -10.15
N VAL A 754 -22.01 -23.62 -9.19
CA VAL A 754 -22.40 -23.97 -7.81
C VAL A 754 -23.80 -24.60 -7.78
N GLY A 755 -24.74 -24.06 -8.55
CA GLY A 755 -26.12 -24.56 -8.66
C GLY A 755 -26.17 -25.99 -9.23
N TYR A 756 -25.42 -26.27 -10.29
CA TYR A 756 -25.28 -27.58 -10.88
C TYR A 756 -24.78 -28.64 -9.90
N PHE A 757 -23.70 -28.37 -9.20
CA PHE A 757 -23.16 -29.35 -8.23
C PHE A 757 -24.08 -29.56 -7.02
N LYS A 758 -24.71 -28.51 -6.49
CA LYS A 758 -25.73 -28.66 -5.44
C LYS A 758 -26.92 -29.49 -5.88
N TRP A 759 -27.37 -29.33 -7.12
CA TRP A 759 -28.46 -30.14 -7.69
C TRP A 759 -28.01 -31.59 -7.89
N SER A 760 -26.84 -31.84 -8.46
CA SER A 760 -26.26 -33.18 -8.65
C SER A 760 -26.11 -33.92 -7.32
N ASP A 761 -25.65 -33.28 -6.26
CA ASP A 761 -25.48 -33.88 -4.93
C ASP A 761 -26.84 -34.21 -4.28
N LYS A 762 -27.86 -33.37 -4.46
CA LYS A 762 -29.22 -33.67 -4.00
C LYS A 762 -29.80 -34.86 -4.73
N LYS A 763 -29.53 -35.00 -6.03
CA LYS A 763 -29.99 -36.15 -6.84
C LYS A 763 -29.36 -37.47 -6.37
N LYS A 764 -28.02 -37.45 -6.08
CA LYS A 764 -27.31 -38.63 -5.55
C LYS A 764 -27.75 -39.05 -4.14
N LYS A 765 -28.25 -38.14 -3.30
CA LYS A 765 -28.79 -38.46 -1.98
C LYS A 765 -30.24 -39.00 -2.03
N ARG A 766 -30.93 -38.87 -3.15
CA ARG A 766 -32.31 -39.39 -3.36
C ARG A 766 -32.33 -40.78 -3.98
N HIS A 767 -31.24 -41.22 -4.57
CA HIS A 767 -30.96 -42.56 -5.02
C HIS A 767 -29.95 -43.24 -4.06
#